data_a33eb5548b568f06bcf5f555b752ef47
#
_entry.id   a33eb5548b568f06bcf5f555b752ef47
#
_cell.length_a   1.000
_cell.length_b   1.000
_cell.length_c   1.000
_cell.angle_alpha   90.00
_cell.angle_beta   90.00
_cell.angle_gamma   90.00
#
_symmetry.space_group_name_H-M   'P 1'
#
loop_
_entity.id
_entity.type
_entity.pdbx_description
1 polymer ?
#
loop_
_entity_poly.entity_id
_entity_poly.type
_entity_poly.pdbx_seq_one_letter_code
_entity_poly.pdbx_strand_id
1 'polypeptide(L)'
;MTLVAYAAATSCRQGEHLRFTVLATEGGAGGRITGNVTVEDAVDGRTVLQAPVSSESWLLEVPRHWRSSLYRAVFRPGQGERLVSNPASDQDGAPAGPAPERGWTPASEFSEVWFVVRPAARGPRSRILLSVPFATWQAYNRSGVPGEGLYWTEDPDRAARVSFDRPGGGPPPERWEEGLMRWLRSYGPDVDYCSNLDLHLDPHALLRYRLLVVNGHDEYWTWEMRDQVEGFVRSGGNLAVFGANTAWWQMRLEDEGRTMVCYRDAAADPVAATAPQRTTVEWSSDPVNRPENALTGLSFRTGAGCWGPSMPLMRREAYTVAFADHWVFEGTGLTDGDSFARGGLGYETDAADLEFTDGVPTATGRDGTPASFAVLATADLRHWDAYGQGGWAVLGVFQSGAGTVFNAGTVNWGSVLGDPVVDRITRNVLDRLSGTPRADRWTALGAAGGACALAGAGPWLFAALADGTLGVRPADAHNRRLRPAGPAPEVLALAAPREATTEGPLALYAVDHDRRLLARAAHPEGRGWRTVGQCPTGTTSLAVCDGRFFALTEDGTLWTVPQSAPHAWDVFAPPTTKTQLLALTAVNGRLYAIDDHDQVLHRLPSARSSWQPLGPASGATLLAGQAGRLIALAPDGVLRTRGVTPAAPTAAHTQPNRTHHLRDA
;
A
#
# COMPACT_ATOMS: atom_id res chain seq x y z
N MET A 1 38.74 -5.61 8.49
CA MET A 1 38.30 -4.95 7.24
C MET A 1 36.80 -4.77 7.36
N THR A 2 36.33 -3.54 7.39
CA THR A 2 34.88 -3.23 7.36
C THR A 2 34.56 -2.73 5.95
N LEU A 3 33.44 -3.18 5.38
CA LEU A 3 32.93 -2.64 4.12
C LEU A 3 31.97 -1.49 4.41
N VAL A 4 32.13 -0.39 3.71
CA VAL A 4 31.16 0.70 3.65
C VAL A 4 30.63 0.82 2.23
N ALA A 5 29.34 1.09 2.07
CA ALA A 5 28.73 1.16 0.76
C ALA A 5 27.67 2.26 0.68
N TYR A 6 27.42 2.76 -0.53
CA TYR A 6 26.33 3.66 -0.87
C TYR A 6 25.86 3.45 -2.31
N ALA A 7 24.65 3.84 -2.63
CA ALA A 7 24.06 3.68 -3.96
C ALA A 7 24.17 4.96 -4.78
N ALA A 8 24.31 4.83 -6.09
CA ALA A 8 24.32 5.96 -7.03
C ALA A 8 22.96 6.68 -7.13
N ALA A 9 21.88 6.07 -6.65
CA ALA A 9 20.55 6.68 -6.58
C ALA A 9 19.75 6.07 -5.43
N THR A 10 18.75 6.79 -4.91
CA THR A 10 17.84 6.30 -3.87
C THR A 10 16.71 5.43 -4.42
N SER A 11 16.56 5.37 -5.76
CA SER A 11 15.57 4.54 -6.43
C SER A 11 16.05 4.06 -7.79
N CYS A 12 15.45 2.96 -8.24
CA CYS A 12 15.69 2.38 -9.56
C CYS A 12 14.42 1.71 -10.08
N ARG A 13 14.17 1.69 -11.39
CA ARG A 13 13.00 1.02 -11.95
C ARG A 13 13.25 -0.48 -12.15
N GLN A 14 12.18 -1.26 -12.11
CA GLN A 14 12.21 -2.66 -12.54
C GLN A 14 12.79 -2.77 -13.98
N GLY A 15 13.80 -3.63 -14.14
CA GLY A 15 14.50 -3.85 -15.40
C GLY A 15 15.64 -2.88 -15.69
N GLU A 16 15.95 -1.96 -14.77
CA GLU A 16 17.09 -1.04 -14.83
C GLU A 16 18.23 -1.52 -13.90
N HIS A 17 19.34 -0.79 -13.91
CA HIS A 17 20.51 -1.09 -13.11
C HIS A 17 20.72 -0.06 -12.02
N LEU A 18 21.11 -0.51 -10.82
CA LEU A 18 21.55 0.34 -9.73
C LEU A 18 23.00 0.01 -9.37
N ARG A 19 23.84 1.03 -9.40
CA ARG A 19 25.26 0.90 -9.03
C ARG A 19 25.45 1.21 -7.55
N PHE A 20 26.29 0.40 -6.91
CA PHE A 20 26.75 0.60 -5.55
C PHE A 20 28.26 0.83 -5.57
N THR A 21 28.73 1.83 -4.83
CA THR A 21 30.13 2.01 -4.50
C THR A 21 30.41 1.27 -3.18
N VAL A 22 31.46 0.48 -3.14
CA VAL A 22 31.85 -0.32 -1.97
C VAL A 22 33.31 -0.02 -1.63
N LEU A 23 33.57 0.42 -0.42
CA LEU A 23 34.90 0.81 0.06
C LEU A 23 35.31 -0.08 1.24
N ALA A 24 36.60 -0.37 1.33
CA ALA A 24 37.18 -1.04 2.48
C ALA A 24 37.83 0.00 3.40
N THR A 25 37.49 0.00 4.70
CA THR A 25 37.96 1.02 5.65
C THR A 25 39.28 0.66 6.36
N GLU A 26 39.75 -0.60 6.24
CA GLU A 26 40.99 -1.05 6.87
C GLU A 26 41.88 -1.78 5.85
N GLY A 27 43.15 -1.35 5.76
CA GLY A 27 44.19 -1.91 4.89
C GLY A 27 44.50 -0.99 3.72
N GLY A 28 45.57 -0.21 3.82
CA GLY A 28 46.03 0.85 2.92
C GLY A 28 45.70 0.74 1.44
N ALA A 29 45.83 1.81 0.70
CA ALA A 29 45.51 1.88 -0.75
C ALA A 29 45.95 0.61 -1.52
N GLY A 30 44.94 -0.24 -1.91
CA GLY A 30 45.21 -1.48 -2.65
C GLY A 30 44.66 -2.78 -2.02
N GLY A 31 43.94 -2.72 -0.91
CA GLY A 31 43.31 -3.91 -0.30
C GLY A 31 42.23 -4.50 -1.23
N ARG A 32 42.35 -5.82 -1.53
CA ARG A 32 41.34 -6.51 -2.36
C ARG A 32 40.01 -6.59 -1.64
N ILE A 33 38.99 -5.95 -2.18
CA ILE A 33 37.60 -6.08 -1.65
C ILE A 33 37.15 -7.52 -1.86
N THR A 34 36.78 -8.20 -0.77
CA THR A 34 36.13 -9.51 -0.79
C THR A 34 34.97 -9.51 0.21
N GLY A 35 33.79 -9.84 -0.26
CA GLY A 35 32.62 -9.86 0.58
C GLY A 35 31.41 -10.44 -0.12
N ASN A 36 30.27 -10.32 0.54
CA ASN A 36 28.98 -10.72 0.01
C ASN A 36 27.97 -9.61 0.24
N VAL A 37 27.04 -9.47 -0.69
CA VAL A 37 25.84 -8.64 -0.53
C VAL A 37 24.59 -9.52 -0.46
N THR A 38 23.71 -9.20 0.48
CA THR A 38 22.36 -9.76 0.58
C THR A 38 21.38 -8.65 0.32
N VAL A 39 20.51 -8.80 -0.68
CA VAL A 39 19.42 -7.85 -0.95
C VAL A 39 18.12 -8.44 -0.41
N GLU A 40 17.38 -7.62 0.34
CA GLU A 40 16.14 -7.99 0.98
C GLU A 40 15.04 -7.02 0.59
N ASP A 41 13.81 -7.50 0.36
CA ASP A 41 12.60 -6.67 0.45
C ASP A 41 12.45 -6.27 1.93
N ALA A 42 12.71 -5.01 2.25
CA ALA A 42 12.81 -4.55 3.63
C ALA A 42 11.44 -4.52 4.35
N VAL A 43 10.35 -4.50 3.59
CA VAL A 43 8.98 -4.52 4.14
C VAL A 43 8.62 -5.92 4.66
N ASP A 44 8.99 -6.96 3.90
CA ASP A 44 8.69 -8.37 4.23
C ASP A 44 9.85 -9.06 4.97
N GLY A 45 11.03 -8.46 5.01
CA GLY A 45 12.26 -9.08 5.51
C GLY A 45 12.76 -10.26 4.64
N ARG A 46 12.27 -10.39 3.41
CA ARG A 46 12.56 -11.52 2.54
C ARG A 46 13.82 -11.27 1.71
N THR A 47 14.80 -12.14 1.84
CA THR A 47 15.97 -12.15 0.93
C THR A 47 15.52 -12.43 -0.50
N VAL A 48 15.92 -11.58 -1.44
CA VAL A 48 15.61 -11.68 -2.87
C VAL A 48 16.84 -11.95 -3.74
N LEU A 49 18.06 -11.62 -3.24
CA LEU A 49 19.31 -11.86 -3.94
C LEU A 49 20.45 -12.04 -2.93
N GLN A 50 21.39 -12.91 -3.27
CA GLN A 50 22.72 -12.98 -2.64
C GLN A 50 23.78 -13.06 -3.73
N ALA A 51 24.85 -12.27 -3.60
CA ALA A 51 25.93 -12.21 -4.59
C ALA A 51 27.27 -11.91 -3.93
N PRO A 52 28.40 -12.37 -4.54
CA PRO A 52 29.74 -11.98 -4.12
C PRO A 52 30.01 -10.51 -4.50
N VAL A 53 30.88 -9.88 -3.71
CA VAL A 53 31.40 -8.52 -3.96
C VAL A 53 32.94 -8.64 -4.00
N SER A 54 33.54 -8.25 -5.12
CA SER A 54 34.97 -8.37 -5.36
C SER A 54 35.64 -7.11 -5.92
N SER A 55 34.91 -6.00 -5.98
CA SER A 55 35.39 -4.71 -6.49
C SER A 55 34.73 -3.54 -5.82
N GLU A 56 35.30 -2.35 -5.99
CA GLU A 56 34.75 -1.08 -5.50
C GLU A 56 33.42 -0.66 -6.16
N SER A 57 32.99 -1.37 -7.20
CA SER A 57 31.72 -1.12 -7.88
C SER A 57 30.94 -2.43 -8.00
N TRP A 58 29.76 -2.48 -7.43
CA TRP A 58 28.81 -3.57 -7.60
C TRP A 58 27.56 -3.09 -8.33
N LEU A 59 27.16 -3.80 -9.37
CA LEU A 59 26.00 -3.44 -10.20
C LEU A 59 24.86 -4.43 -9.96
N LEU A 60 23.73 -3.91 -9.49
CA LEU A 60 22.48 -4.65 -9.36
C LEU A 60 21.66 -4.46 -10.65
N GLU A 61 21.38 -5.54 -11.36
CA GLU A 61 20.32 -5.58 -12.35
C GLU A 61 19.01 -5.88 -11.62
N VAL A 62 18.09 -4.92 -11.58
CA VAL A 62 16.80 -5.06 -10.89
C VAL A 62 15.85 -5.91 -11.73
N PRO A 63 15.48 -7.13 -11.29
CA PRO A 63 14.61 -7.99 -12.08
C PRO A 63 13.22 -7.38 -12.29
N ARG A 64 12.64 -7.57 -13.47
CA ARG A 64 11.29 -7.05 -13.77
C ARG A 64 10.18 -7.62 -12.89
N HIS A 65 10.41 -8.79 -12.29
CA HIS A 65 9.44 -9.45 -11.41
C HIS A 65 9.54 -9.04 -9.94
N TRP A 66 10.55 -8.25 -9.56
CA TRP A 66 10.59 -7.70 -8.21
C TRP A 66 9.41 -6.76 -8.01
N ARG A 67 8.88 -6.71 -6.80
CA ARG A 67 7.81 -5.75 -6.48
C ARG A 67 8.34 -4.33 -6.43
N SER A 68 7.49 -3.35 -6.72
CA SER A 68 7.71 -1.99 -6.26
C SER A 68 7.64 -2.00 -4.74
N SER A 69 8.74 -1.61 -4.09
CA SER A 69 8.93 -1.73 -2.64
C SER A 69 10.20 -0.99 -2.18
N LEU A 70 10.36 -0.91 -0.86
CA LEU A 70 11.62 -0.54 -0.21
C LEU A 70 12.51 -1.78 -0.09
N TYR A 71 13.77 -1.65 -0.49
CA TYR A 71 14.77 -2.70 -0.41
C TYR A 71 15.98 -2.27 0.40
N ARG A 72 16.67 -3.25 0.95
CA ARG A 72 17.92 -3.08 1.69
C ARG A 72 18.98 -4.01 1.13
N ALA A 73 20.14 -3.47 0.75
CA ALA A 73 21.35 -4.21 0.41
C ALA A 73 22.30 -4.20 1.61
N VAL A 74 22.68 -5.37 2.10
CA VAL A 74 23.56 -5.54 3.26
C VAL A 74 24.88 -6.11 2.77
N PHE A 75 25.95 -5.29 2.85
CA PHE A 75 27.31 -5.64 2.44
C PHE A 75 28.09 -6.16 3.65
N ARG A 76 28.60 -7.39 3.57
CA ARG A 76 29.39 -8.02 4.62
C ARG A 76 30.77 -8.39 4.09
N PRO A 77 31.86 -8.18 4.84
CA PRO A 77 33.16 -8.65 4.46
C PRO A 77 33.17 -10.19 4.36
N GLY A 78 33.97 -10.75 3.47
CA GLY A 78 34.22 -12.17 3.40
C GLY A 78 34.90 -12.67 4.69
N GLN A 79 34.62 -13.90 5.09
CA GLN A 79 35.34 -14.52 6.21
C GLN A 79 36.80 -14.76 5.80
N GLY A 80 37.65 -13.78 6.04
CA GLY A 80 39.08 -13.98 6.14
C GLY A 80 39.40 -14.65 7.49
N GLU A 81 40.44 -15.49 7.54
CA GLU A 81 40.84 -16.22 8.74
C GLU A 81 40.70 -15.37 10.02
N ARG A 82 39.81 -15.79 10.91
CA ARG A 82 39.75 -15.27 12.26
C ARG A 82 41.09 -15.57 12.93
N LEU A 83 41.92 -14.54 13.14
CA LEU A 83 42.89 -14.62 14.19
C LEU A 83 42.12 -14.78 15.51
N VAL A 84 42.19 -15.98 16.09
CA VAL A 84 41.61 -16.31 17.37
C VAL A 84 42.28 -15.45 18.43
N SER A 85 41.68 -14.35 18.83
CA SER A 85 42.02 -13.66 20.07
C SER A 85 41.29 -14.35 21.22
N ASN A 86 42.09 -14.86 22.17
CA ASN A 86 41.63 -15.49 23.41
C ASN A 86 40.57 -14.64 24.13
N PRO A 87 39.51 -15.26 24.66
CA PRO A 87 38.56 -14.54 25.50
C PRO A 87 39.22 -14.23 26.84
N ALA A 88 39.45 -12.96 27.11
CA ALA A 88 39.73 -12.50 28.48
C ALA A 88 38.40 -12.46 29.26
N SER A 89 38.46 -13.06 30.45
CA SER A 89 37.38 -13.23 31.40
C SER A 89 36.71 -11.91 31.81
N ASP A 90 35.39 -11.82 31.62
CA ASP A 90 34.55 -10.84 32.30
C ASP A 90 34.12 -11.35 33.68
N GLN A 91 34.59 -10.69 34.69
CA GLN A 91 33.90 -10.55 35.97
C GLN A 91 34.05 -9.08 36.38
N ASP A 92 32.91 -8.38 36.42
CA ASP A 92 32.55 -7.51 37.53
C ASP A 92 31.28 -6.72 37.16
N GLY A 93 30.24 -6.97 37.96
CA GLY A 93 28.95 -6.29 37.87
C GLY A 93 29.03 -4.90 38.54
N ALA A 94 28.66 -3.87 37.76
CA ALA A 94 28.30 -2.56 38.26
C ALA A 94 26.98 -2.11 37.67
N PRO A 95 26.08 -1.39 38.40
CA PRO A 95 24.77 -1.00 37.94
C PRO A 95 24.90 0.03 36.80
N ALA A 96 24.15 -0.17 35.73
CA ALA A 96 24.11 0.71 34.58
C ALA A 96 23.55 2.09 34.96
N GLY A 97 24.41 3.10 34.90
CA GLY A 97 24.01 4.52 34.85
C GLY A 97 23.30 4.86 33.54
N PRO A 98 22.66 6.04 33.41
CA PRO A 98 21.96 6.43 32.18
C PRO A 98 22.92 6.37 30.99
N ALA A 99 22.50 5.68 29.95
CA ALA A 99 23.31 5.52 28.75
C ALA A 99 23.64 6.90 28.16
N PRO A 100 24.92 7.20 27.86
CA PRO A 100 25.28 8.40 27.13
C PRO A 100 24.62 8.35 25.75
N GLU A 101 24.19 9.51 25.25
CA GLU A 101 23.77 9.67 23.86
C GLU A 101 24.82 9.02 22.96
N ARG A 102 24.48 7.89 22.35
CA ARG A 102 25.45 7.13 21.57
C ARG A 102 25.70 7.89 20.28
N GLY A 103 26.83 8.57 20.25
CA GLY A 103 27.47 8.96 18.99
C GLY A 103 27.56 7.73 18.08
N TRP A 104 27.44 7.94 16.77
CA TRP A 104 27.63 6.89 15.78
C TRP A 104 28.93 6.13 16.10
N THR A 105 28.81 4.86 16.41
CA THR A 105 29.94 3.93 16.49
C THR A 105 30.02 3.18 15.17
N PRO A 106 31.18 3.16 14.48
CA PRO A 106 31.42 2.33 13.31
C PRO A 106 31.59 0.86 13.72
N ALA A 107 30.61 0.28 14.39
CA ALA A 107 30.70 -1.06 14.97
C ALA A 107 29.67 -2.04 14.44
N SER A 108 29.11 -1.80 13.24
CA SER A 108 28.48 -2.89 12.51
C SER A 108 29.54 -3.50 11.58
N GLU A 109 29.77 -4.82 11.67
CA GLU A 109 30.63 -5.58 10.75
C GLU A 109 30.10 -5.54 9.31
N PHE A 110 29.04 -4.75 9.02
CA PHE A 110 28.37 -4.66 7.72
C PHE A 110 27.85 -3.25 7.44
N SER A 111 27.65 -2.94 6.15
CA SER A 111 27.03 -1.70 5.67
C SER A 111 25.67 -1.96 5.06
N GLU A 112 24.68 -1.17 5.44
CA GLU A 112 23.34 -1.21 4.89
C GLU A 112 23.14 -0.05 3.91
N VAL A 113 22.57 -0.35 2.74
CA VAL A 113 22.19 0.63 1.74
C VAL A 113 20.73 0.42 1.38
N TRP A 114 19.93 1.46 1.56
CA TRP A 114 18.50 1.44 1.31
C TRP A 114 18.19 2.05 -0.05
N PHE A 115 17.22 1.48 -0.76
CA PHE A 115 16.76 1.98 -2.05
C PHE A 115 15.34 1.52 -2.37
N VAL A 116 14.67 2.26 -3.23
CA VAL A 116 13.33 1.89 -3.72
C VAL A 116 13.43 1.23 -5.09
N VAL A 117 12.71 0.15 -5.29
CA VAL A 117 12.41 -0.37 -6.63
C VAL A 117 11.06 0.21 -7.07
N ARG A 118 11.11 1.07 -8.09
CA ARG A 118 9.93 1.66 -8.73
C ARG A 118 9.34 0.73 -9.80
N PRO A 119 8.05 0.86 -10.15
CA PRO A 119 7.49 0.11 -11.26
C PRO A 119 8.18 0.43 -12.59
N ALA A 120 8.14 -0.50 -13.52
CA ALA A 120 8.67 -0.29 -14.87
C ALA A 120 7.96 0.87 -15.59
N ALA A 121 8.67 1.54 -16.51
CA ALA A 121 8.18 2.76 -17.17
C ALA A 121 6.85 2.58 -17.95
N ARG A 122 6.50 1.37 -18.39
CA ARG A 122 5.28 1.06 -19.16
C ARG A 122 4.01 0.82 -18.34
N GLY A 123 3.89 1.49 -17.21
CA GLY A 123 2.65 1.66 -16.48
C GLY A 123 2.69 1.15 -15.05
N PRO A 124 2.26 1.98 -14.09
CA PRO A 124 2.01 1.56 -12.73
C PRO A 124 0.87 0.54 -12.72
N ARG A 125 0.99 -0.46 -11.87
CA ARG A 125 -0.08 -1.43 -11.60
C ARG A 125 -1.06 -0.89 -10.55
N SER A 126 -0.60 0.10 -9.76
CA SER A 126 -1.33 0.69 -8.65
C SER A 126 -1.97 2.04 -9.00
N ARG A 127 -2.97 2.42 -8.22
CA ARG A 127 -3.52 3.78 -8.16
C ARG A 127 -2.90 4.61 -7.04
N ILE A 128 -2.14 3.96 -6.16
CA ILE A 128 -1.54 4.50 -4.95
C ILE A 128 -0.02 4.50 -5.12
N LEU A 129 0.60 5.65 -4.88
CA LEU A 129 2.04 5.80 -4.78
C LEU A 129 2.39 6.15 -3.33
N LEU A 130 3.31 5.42 -2.72
CA LEU A 130 3.87 5.74 -1.40
C LEU A 130 5.23 6.37 -1.56
N SER A 131 5.42 7.55 -0.98
CA SER A 131 6.68 8.27 -0.91
C SER A 131 7.49 7.82 0.30
N VAL A 132 8.76 7.44 0.08
CA VAL A 132 9.72 7.09 1.13
C VAL A 132 10.62 8.28 1.41
N PRO A 133 10.78 8.74 2.66
CA PRO A 133 11.39 10.04 2.99
C PRO A 133 12.93 10.01 3.03
N PHE A 134 13.57 9.67 1.92
CA PHE A 134 15.04 9.57 1.84
C PHE A 134 15.75 10.89 2.17
N ALA A 135 15.14 12.04 1.86
CA ALA A 135 15.71 13.32 2.22
C ALA A 135 15.80 13.48 3.75
N THR A 136 14.74 13.13 4.48
CA THR A 136 14.73 13.16 5.95
C THR A 136 15.71 12.15 6.53
N TRP A 137 15.75 10.93 6.00
CA TRP A 137 16.73 9.93 6.43
C TRP A 137 18.17 10.40 6.22
N GLN A 138 18.45 11.09 5.11
CA GLN A 138 19.75 11.66 4.86
C GLN A 138 20.08 12.85 5.78
N ALA A 139 19.08 13.65 6.15
CA ALA A 139 19.26 14.71 7.15
C ALA A 139 19.65 14.17 8.52
N TYR A 140 19.03 13.05 8.95
CA TYR A 140 19.33 12.36 10.20
C TYR A 140 20.55 11.44 10.12
N ASN A 141 21.15 11.26 8.94
CA ASN A 141 22.31 10.42 8.76
C ASN A 141 23.53 11.03 9.47
N ARG A 142 24.03 10.33 10.49
CA ARG A 142 25.19 10.73 11.29
C ARG A 142 26.49 10.04 10.85
N SER A 143 26.54 9.50 9.62
CA SER A 143 27.78 8.94 9.08
C SER A 143 28.77 10.04 8.76
N GLY A 144 30.00 9.91 9.21
CA GLY A 144 31.04 10.91 9.06
C GLY A 144 31.50 11.49 10.38
N VAL A 145 32.22 12.60 10.31
CA VAL A 145 32.73 13.35 11.46
C VAL A 145 31.78 14.49 11.84
N PRO A 146 31.92 15.11 13.03
CA PRO A 146 31.20 16.32 13.40
C PRO A 146 31.24 17.38 12.29
N GLY A 147 30.09 18.03 12.00
CA GLY A 147 29.94 18.99 10.90
C GLY A 147 29.58 18.36 9.55
N GLU A 148 29.55 17.02 9.42
CA GLU A 148 29.16 16.34 8.18
C GLU A 148 27.66 15.97 8.12
N GLY A 149 26.90 16.17 9.19
CA GLY A 149 25.46 15.91 9.28
C GLY A 149 24.64 17.16 9.57
N LEU A 150 23.39 17.22 9.15
CA LEU A 150 22.52 18.38 9.37
C LEU A 150 22.12 18.55 10.86
N TYR A 151 22.22 17.51 11.65
CA TYR A 151 21.90 17.52 13.09
C TYR A 151 23.12 17.38 14.02
N TRP A 152 24.32 17.46 13.46
CA TRP A 152 25.51 17.44 14.30
C TRP A 152 25.74 18.83 14.89
N THR A 153 25.75 18.95 16.21
CA THR A 153 25.81 20.21 16.94
C THR A 153 27.07 20.40 17.76
N GLU A 154 28.06 19.52 17.62
CA GLU A 154 29.39 19.68 18.24
C GLU A 154 30.29 20.57 17.39
N ASP A 155 31.33 21.15 18.00
CA ASP A 155 32.35 21.95 17.29
C ASP A 155 33.22 21.06 16.37
N PRO A 156 33.29 21.32 15.04
CA PRO A 156 32.57 22.33 14.28
C PRO A 156 31.07 22.06 14.18
N ASP A 157 30.31 23.14 13.94
CA ASP A 157 28.84 23.12 13.78
C ASP A 157 28.39 22.14 12.70
N ARG A 158 27.07 21.85 12.71
CA ARG A 158 26.37 21.06 11.71
C ARG A 158 26.68 21.51 10.26
N ALA A 159 26.70 20.56 9.34
CA ALA A 159 26.80 20.87 7.91
C ALA A 159 25.52 21.53 7.39
N ALA A 160 25.67 22.40 6.37
CA ALA A 160 24.56 22.91 5.57
C ALA A 160 24.40 22.11 4.24
N ARG A 161 25.38 21.29 3.89
CA ARG A 161 25.46 20.51 2.66
C ARG A 161 25.89 19.09 2.99
N VAL A 162 25.11 18.10 2.56
CA VAL A 162 25.41 16.68 2.80
C VAL A 162 25.25 15.89 1.51
N SER A 163 26.23 15.04 1.23
CA SER A 163 26.22 14.19 0.05
C SER A 163 25.39 12.91 0.29
N PHE A 164 24.69 12.45 -0.75
CA PHE A 164 24.13 11.09 -0.79
C PHE A 164 25.21 10.01 -1.09
N ASP A 165 26.38 10.43 -1.55
CA ASP A 165 27.53 9.55 -1.82
C ASP A 165 28.33 9.28 -0.54
N ARG A 166 27.62 8.78 0.50
CA ARG A 166 28.19 8.39 1.79
C ARG A 166 27.40 7.24 2.41
N PRO A 167 28.00 6.44 3.28
CA PRO A 167 27.32 5.35 3.97
C PRO A 167 26.19 5.88 4.87
N GLY A 168 25.25 5.01 5.25
CA GLY A 168 24.07 5.37 6.05
C GLY A 168 22.91 5.89 5.17
N GLY A 169 22.10 6.79 5.72
CA GLY A 169 20.94 7.35 4.99
C GLY A 169 19.76 6.38 4.86
N GLY A 170 19.70 5.38 5.71
CA GLY A 170 18.52 4.53 5.94
C GLY A 170 17.59 5.10 7.02
N PRO A 171 16.50 4.38 7.34
CA PRO A 171 15.54 4.84 8.34
C PRO A 171 16.19 5.03 9.72
N PRO A 172 15.80 6.08 10.45
CA PRO A 172 16.20 6.25 11.84
C PRO A 172 15.82 5.05 12.72
N PRO A 173 16.40 4.90 13.92
CA PRO A 173 16.14 3.78 14.82
C PRO A 173 14.65 3.59 15.15
N GLU A 174 13.87 4.63 15.17
CA GLU A 174 12.45 4.68 15.47
C GLU A 174 11.59 4.02 14.39
N ARG A 175 12.08 3.98 13.12
CA ARG A 175 11.47 3.30 11.98
C ARG A 175 9.98 3.61 11.79
N TRP A 176 9.62 4.88 11.86
CA TRP A 176 8.22 5.37 11.84
C TRP A 176 7.44 4.91 10.60
N GLU A 177 8.10 4.70 9.46
CA GLU A 177 7.48 4.36 8.19
C GLU A 177 7.09 2.87 8.08
N GLU A 178 7.79 1.99 8.84
CA GLU A 178 7.66 0.54 8.65
C GLU A 178 6.27 0.00 8.98
N GLY A 179 5.61 0.55 9.99
CA GLY A 179 4.29 0.08 10.43
C GLY A 179 3.26 0.14 9.32
N LEU A 180 3.13 1.29 8.65
CA LEU A 180 2.20 1.46 7.53
C LEU A 180 2.65 0.63 6.32
N MET A 181 3.94 0.59 6.00
CA MET A 181 4.44 -0.21 4.87
C MET A 181 4.11 -1.70 5.02
N ARG A 182 4.29 -2.28 6.22
CA ARG A 182 3.91 -3.68 6.51
C ARG A 182 2.40 -3.88 6.42
N TRP A 183 1.64 -2.95 6.97
CA TRP A 183 0.18 -3.01 6.94
C TRP A 183 -0.34 -2.98 5.49
N LEU A 184 0.24 -2.16 4.61
CA LEU A 184 -0.12 -2.07 3.20
C LEU A 184 0.04 -3.40 2.44
N ARG A 185 0.92 -4.31 2.89
CA ARG A 185 1.02 -5.67 2.34
C ARG A 185 -0.26 -6.49 2.55
N SER A 186 -0.97 -6.24 3.62
CA SER A 186 -2.24 -6.90 3.97
C SER A 186 -3.47 -6.16 3.48
N TYR A 187 -3.30 -4.93 2.99
CA TYR A 187 -4.40 -4.08 2.56
C TYR A 187 -5.15 -4.64 1.35
N GLY A 188 -4.46 -5.32 0.44
CA GLY A 188 -4.99 -6.01 -0.73
C GLY A 188 -4.72 -5.30 -2.05
N PRO A 189 -5.10 -4.02 -2.26
CA PRO A 189 -4.68 -3.28 -3.45
C PRO A 189 -3.16 -3.15 -3.53
N ASP A 190 -2.63 -3.22 -4.76
CA ASP A 190 -1.21 -2.96 -5.00
C ASP A 190 -0.88 -1.49 -4.67
N VAL A 191 0.29 -1.28 -4.06
CA VAL A 191 0.86 0.05 -3.78
C VAL A 191 2.23 0.11 -4.42
N ASP A 192 2.46 1.13 -5.24
CA ASP A 192 3.78 1.43 -5.81
C ASP A 192 4.56 2.35 -4.87
N TYR A 193 5.87 2.28 -4.92
CA TYR A 193 6.78 3.03 -4.07
C TYR A 193 7.67 3.95 -4.91
N CYS A 194 8.00 5.12 -4.37
CA CYS A 194 9.05 6.01 -4.86
C CYS A 194 9.91 6.54 -3.70
N SER A 195 11.12 6.98 -3.99
CA SER A 195 11.83 7.89 -3.11
C SER A 195 11.17 9.27 -3.18
N ASN A 196 11.13 10.04 -2.09
CA ASN A 196 10.65 11.42 -2.18
C ASN A 196 11.49 12.27 -3.14
N LEU A 197 12.78 11.93 -3.35
CA LEU A 197 13.63 12.57 -4.36
C LEU A 197 13.13 12.35 -5.79
N ASP A 198 12.41 11.27 -6.07
CA ASP A 198 11.79 11.06 -7.39
C ASP A 198 10.74 12.11 -7.71
N LEU A 199 10.09 12.71 -6.69
CA LEU A 199 9.17 13.83 -6.87
C LEU A 199 9.87 15.12 -7.30
N HIS A 200 11.18 15.25 -7.08
CA HIS A 200 12.00 16.31 -7.63
C HIS A 200 12.53 15.98 -9.03
N LEU A 201 13.05 14.75 -9.19
CA LEU A 201 13.82 14.35 -10.38
C LEU A 201 12.96 13.95 -11.57
N ASP A 202 11.72 13.47 -11.33
CA ASP A 202 10.79 13.03 -12.37
C ASP A 202 9.50 13.84 -12.34
N PRO A 203 9.38 14.90 -13.18
CA PRO A 203 8.20 15.76 -13.20
C PRO A 203 6.91 15.03 -13.60
N HIS A 204 7.00 13.77 -14.00
CA HIS A 204 5.88 12.94 -14.37
C HIS A 204 5.57 11.83 -13.35
N ALA A 205 6.25 11.82 -12.20
CA ALA A 205 6.12 10.77 -11.20
C ALA A 205 4.66 10.51 -10.78
N LEU A 206 3.84 11.56 -10.66
CA LEU A 206 2.47 11.49 -10.16
C LEU A 206 1.38 11.31 -11.23
N LEU A 207 1.69 11.49 -12.54
CA LEU A 207 0.67 11.58 -13.59
C LEU A 207 -0.29 10.37 -13.71
N ARG A 208 0.11 9.22 -13.24
CA ARG A 208 -0.64 7.96 -13.41
C ARG A 208 -1.32 7.48 -12.14
N TYR A 209 -1.11 8.18 -11.03
CA TYR A 209 -1.67 7.82 -9.73
C TYR A 209 -2.94 8.62 -9.44
N ARG A 210 -3.71 8.14 -8.48
CA ARG A 210 -4.87 8.82 -7.92
C ARG A 210 -4.61 9.32 -6.53
N LEU A 211 -3.71 8.65 -5.82
CA LEU A 211 -3.39 8.94 -4.43
C LEU A 211 -1.87 8.91 -4.25
N LEU A 212 -1.32 9.98 -3.70
CA LEU A 212 -0.01 10.00 -3.08
C LEU A 212 -0.16 9.78 -1.58
N VAL A 213 0.60 8.85 -1.03
CA VAL A 213 0.72 8.62 0.42
C VAL A 213 2.07 9.11 0.89
N VAL A 214 2.06 10.03 1.85
CA VAL A 214 3.21 10.44 2.66
C VAL A 214 3.09 9.76 4.01
N ASN A 215 4.19 9.23 4.55
CA ASN A 215 4.15 8.33 5.69
C ASN A 215 5.29 8.59 6.67
N GLY A 216 4.99 8.59 7.95
CA GLY A 216 5.96 8.74 9.02
C GLY A 216 6.50 10.19 9.13
N HIS A 217 7.80 10.35 8.99
CA HIS A 217 8.50 11.63 9.17
C HIS A 217 9.14 12.10 7.86
N ASP A 218 8.47 12.95 7.08
CA ASP A 218 8.92 13.46 5.78
C ASP A 218 9.11 14.99 5.81
N GLU A 219 10.13 15.42 6.51
CA GLU A 219 10.40 16.81 6.96
C GLU A 219 11.02 17.72 5.89
N TYR A 220 11.86 17.12 4.98
CA TYR A 220 12.71 17.88 4.05
C TYR A 220 12.20 17.79 2.60
N TRP A 221 11.72 18.92 2.06
CA TRP A 221 11.19 18.98 0.71
C TRP A 221 11.86 20.09 -0.13
N THR A 222 12.03 19.82 -1.43
CA THR A 222 12.43 20.84 -2.38
C THR A 222 11.23 21.64 -2.89
N TRP A 223 11.50 22.80 -3.48
CA TRP A 223 10.47 23.60 -4.14
C TRP A 223 9.75 22.80 -5.25
N GLU A 224 10.50 22.06 -6.04
CA GLU A 224 10.02 21.22 -7.15
C GLU A 224 9.11 20.08 -6.66
N MET A 225 9.47 19.40 -5.57
CA MET A 225 8.61 18.40 -4.92
C MET A 225 7.27 19.01 -4.56
N ARG A 226 7.31 20.16 -3.93
CA ARG A 226 6.12 20.85 -3.46
C ARG A 226 5.24 21.32 -4.61
N ASP A 227 5.82 21.92 -5.66
CA ASP A 227 5.09 22.33 -6.87
C ASP A 227 4.40 21.15 -7.54
N GLN A 228 5.10 20.01 -7.63
CA GLN A 228 4.55 18.81 -8.24
C GLN A 228 3.35 18.24 -7.45
N VAL A 229 3.48 18.13 -6.12
CA VAL A 229 2.41 17.60 -5.27
C VAL A 229 1.22 18.56 -5.21
N GLU A 230 1.44 19.86 -5.08
CA GLU A 230 0.36 20.85 -5.14
C GLU A 230 -0.35 20.83 -6.49
N GLY A 231 0.41 20.77 -7.60
CA GLY A 231 -0.15 20.65 -8.95
C GLY A 231 -0.99 19.39 -9.13
N PHE A 232 -0.50 18.26 -8.62
CA PHE A 232 -1.21 16.98 -8.63
C PHE A 232 -2.56 17.07 -7.89
N VAL A 233 -2.56 17.61 -6.66
CA VAL A 233 -3.78 17.73 -5.86
C VAL A 233 -4.77 18.71 -6.52
N ARG A 234 -4.32 19.88 -6.95
CA ARG A 234 -5.19 20.85 -7.65
C ARG A 234 -5.84 20.27 -8.90
N SER A 235 -5.17 19.35 -9.59
CA SER A 235 -5.65 18.70 -10.81
C SER A 235 -6.56 17.50 -10.56
N GLY A 236 -6.87 17.16 -9.31
CA GLY A 236 -7.80 16.07 -8.94
C GLY A 236 -7.12 14.77 -8.49
N GLY A 237 -5.79 14.76 -8.30
CA GLY A 237 -5.12 13.78 -7.49
C GLY A 237 -5.43 13.99 -6.00
N ASN A 238 -5.17 13.01 -5.17
CA ASN A 238 -5.41 13.08 -3.74
C ASN A 238 -4.12 12.87 -2.96
N LEU A 239 -4.06 13.45 -1.75
CA LEU A 239 -2.94 13.30 -0.83
C LEU A 239 -3.44 12.72 0.49
N ALA A 240 -2.77 11.68 1.00
CA ALA A 240 -2.96 11.19 2.35
C ALA A 240 -1.63 11.28 3.11
N VAL A 241 -1.60 12.05 4.18
CA VAL A 241 -0.47 12.18 5.09
C VAL A 241 -0.77 11.33 6.32
N PHE A 242 -0.08 10.20 6.46
CA PHE A 242 -0.04 9.38 7.68
C PHE A 242 1.25 9.66 8.42
N GLY A 243 1.44 10.92 8.78
CA GLY A 243 2.65 11.46 9.36
C GLY A 243 2.41 12.80 10.03
N ALA A 244 3.48 13.44 10.46
CA ALA A 244 3.53 14.81 10.92
C ALA A 244 4.89 15.43 10.63
N ASN A 245 5.02 16.73 10.91
CA ASN A 245 6.19 17.54 10.55
C ASN A 245 6.56 17.41 9.06
N THR A 246 5.51 17.28 8.23
CA THR A 246 5.65 17.03 6.79
C THR A 246 5.98 18.33 6.07
N ALA A 247 7.05 18.30 5.24
CA ALA A 247 7.52 19.47 4.47
C ALA A 247 7.82 20.69 5.35
N TRP A 248 8.51 20.48 6.47
CA TRP A 248 8.89 21.55 7.40
C TRP A 248 10.01 22.43 6.85
N TRP A 249 11.13 21.79 6.42
CA TRP A 249 12.29 22.48 5.88
C TRP A 249 12.25 22.55 4.35
N GLN A 250 12.41 23.76 3.79
CA GLN A 250 12.81 23.88 2.40
C GLN A 250 14.27 23.45 2.27
N MET A 251 14.54 22.52 1.36
CA MET A 251 15.89 22.14 0.94
C MET A 251 16.09 22.35 -0.55
N ARG A 252 17.35 22.33 -1.00
CA ARG A 252 17.70 22.24 -2.42
C ARG A 252 18.47 20.95 -2.68
N LEU A 253 18.38 20.46 -3.91
CA LEU A 253 19.27 19.45 -4.45
C LEU A 253 20.24 20.10 -5.42
N GLU A 254 21.53 19.82 -5.22
CA GLU A 254 22.64 20.29 -6.07
C GLU A 254 23.42 19.05 -6.58
N ASP A 255 24.41 19.28 -7.47
CA ASP A 255 25.26 18.21 -8.02
C ASP A 255 24.44 17.07 -8.61
N GLU A 256 23.52 17.40 -9.54
CA GLU A 256 22.62 16.43 -10.19
C GLU A 256 21.77 15.59 -9.20
N GLY A 257 21.40 16.19 -8.07
CA GLY A 257 20.61 15.55 -7.03
C GLY A 257 21.42 14.70 -6.03
N ARG A 258 22.75 14.80 -6.06
CA ARG A 258 23.64 14.06 -5.16
C ARG A 258 24.01 14.81 -3.88
N THR A 259 23.71 16.10 -3.80
CA THR A 259 23.96 16.92 -2.62
C THR A 259 22.66 17.55 -2.12
N MET A 260 22.33 17.28 -0.88
CA MET A 260 21.26 17.92 -0.14
C MET A 260 21.79 19.16 0.54
N VAL A 261 21.09 20.30 0.38
CA VAL A 261 21.47 21.61 0.93
C VAL A 261 20.36 22.12 1.83
N CYS A 262 20.68 22.41 3.10
CA CYS A 262 19.77 23.02 4.06
C CYS A 262 20.53 23.81 5.12
N TYR A 263 20.58 25.14 4.94
CA TYR A 263 21.28 26.07 5.85
C TYR A 263 20.53 26.31 7.15
N ARG A 264 19.18 26.25 7.12
CA ARG A 264 18.29 26.61 8.23
C ARG A 264 18.46 28.09 8.69
N ASP A 265 19.09 28.89 7.85
CA ASP A 265 19.33 30.32 8.06
C ASP A 265 19.36 30.99 6.68
N ALA A 266 18.41 31.90 6.47
CA ALA A 266 18.31 32.61 5.19
C ALA A 266 19.52 33.51 4.93
N ALA A 267 20.10 34.14 5.97
CA ALA A 267 21.24 35.05 5.81
C ALA A 267 22.54 34.29 5.49
N ALA A 268 22.68 33.08 5.94
CA ALA A 268 23.83 32.21 5.66
C ALA A 268 23.74 31.52 4.30
N ASP A 269 22.54 31.44 3.69
CA ASP A 269 22.33 30.74 2.41
C ASP A 269 22.82 31.57 1.24
N PRO A 270 23.80 31.12 0.42
CA PRO A 270 24.38 31.86 -0.67
C PRO A 270 23.37 32.37 -1.72
N VAL A 271 22.20 31.75 -1.86
CA VAL A 271 21.19 32.17 -2.82
C VAL A 271 20.30 33.33 -2.32
N ALA A 272 20.45 33.75 -1.06
CA ALA A 272 19.65 34.84 -0.46
C ALA A 272 19.62 36.12 -1.29
N ALA A 273 20.76 36.50 -1.88
CA ALA A 273 20.87 37.72 -2.67
C ALA A 273 20.23 37.62 -4.07
N THR A 274 20.09 36.40 -4.63
CA THR A 274 19.65 36.20 -6.02
C THR A 274 18.26 35.55 -6.14
N ALA A 275 17.92 34.73 -5.18
CA ALA A 275 16.65 33.99 -5.16
C ALA A 275 16.21 33.78 -3.70
N PRO A 276 15.83 34.85 -2.97
CA PRO A 276 15.54 34.75 -1.53
C PRO A 276 14.46 33.71 -1.18
N GLN A 277 13.46 33.55 -2.04
CA GLN A 277 12.41 32.51 -1.86
C GLN A 277 12.94 31.08 -1.96
N ARG A 278 14.18 30.88 -2.42
CA ARG A 278 14.83 29.54 -2.54
C ARG A 278 15.80 29.28 -1.38
N THR A 279 15.89 30.16 -0.40
CA THR A 279 16.70 29.92 0.79
C THR A 279 16.16 28.76 1.59
N THR A 280 17.06 28.00 2.19
CA THR A 280 16.72 26.75 2.85
C THR A 280 16.45 26.98 4.34
N VAL A 281 15.25 27.46 4.61
CA VAL A 281 14.67 27.70 5.95
C VAL A 281 13.35 26.93 6.06
N GLU A 282 12.65 27.10 7.17
CA GLU A 282 11.27 26.62 7.31
C GLU A 282 10.41 27.22 6.19
N TRP A 283 9.54 26.41 5.60
CA TRP A 283 8.66 26.84 4.53
C TRP A 283 7.77 28.03 4.90
N SER A 284 7.42 28.13 6.19
CA SER A 284 6.58 29.22 6.72
C SER A 284 7.36 30.52 7.02
N SER A 285 8.69 30.46 7.09
CA SER A 285 9.54 31.58 7.49
C SER A 285 9.88 32.52 6.33
N ASP A 286 10.20 33.79 6.65
CA ASP A 286 10.80 34.73 5.71
C ASP A 286 12.16 34.18 5.23
N PRO A 287 12.50 34.40 3.96
CA PRO A 287 11.75 35.05 2.90
C PRO A 287 10.91 34.08 2.04
N VAL A 288 10.76 32.84 2.43
CA VAL A 288 10.03 31.79 1.69
C VAL A 288 8.52 32.05 1.74
N ASN A 289 7.95 32.24 2.93
CA ASN A 289 6.55 32.60 3.15
C ASN A 289 5.53 31.70 2.41
N ARG A 290 5.80 30.41 2.33
CA ARG A 290 4.95 29.40 1.70
C ARG A 290 4.67 28.29 2.70
N PRO A 291 3.84 28.53 3.72
CA PRO A 291 3.66 27.59 4.84
C PRO A 291 3.19 26.21 4.37
N GLU A 292 3.70 25.17 5.01
CA GLU A 292 3.45 23.76 4.67
C GLU A 292 1.98 23.38 4.79
N ASN A 293 1.28 23.94 5.78
CA ASN A 293 -0.14 23.65 6.00
C ASN A 293 -1.07 24.17 4.89
N ALA A 294 -0.61 25.04 3.99
CA ALA A 294 -1.34 25.34 2.77
C ALA A 294 -1.53 24.11 1.87
N LEU A 295 -0.58 23.14 1.93
CA LEU A 295 -0.64 21.85 1.24
C LEU A 295 -1.15 20.72 2.13
N THR A 296 -0.65 20.61 3.37
CA THR A 296 -0.91 19.47 4.26
C THR A 296 -2.15 19.68 5.14
N GLY A 297 -2.64 20.92 5.26
CA GLY A 297 -3.73 21.34 6.15
C GLY A 297 -3.29 21.59 7.59
N LEU A 298 -2.18 21.02 8.03
CA LEU A 298 -1.67 21.05 9.39
C LEU A 298 -0.19 21.43 9.41
N SER A 299 0.29 21.90 10.57
CA SER A 299 1.66 22.33 10.78
C SER A 299 2.17 21.90 12.16
N PHE A 300 3.46 21.55 12.21
CA PHE A 300 4.17 21.34 13.47
C PHE A 300 4.28 22.61 14.34
N ARG A 301 4.17 23.81 13.76
CA ARG A 301 4.21 25.09 14.51
C ARG A 301 3.17 25.17 15.63
N THR A 302 2.00 24.56 15.42
CA THR A 302 0.92 24.47 16.42
C THR A 302 0.76 23.05 16.97
N GLY A 303 1.59 22.14 16.49
CA GLY A 303 1.69 20.77 16.92
C GLY A 303 2.49 20.58 18.21
N ALA A 304 2.79 19.35 18.52
CA ALA A 304 3.54 18.98 19.73
C ALA A 304 4.66 17.97 19.41
N GLY A 305 5.68 17.93 20.27
CA GLY A 305 6.78 16.99 20.18
C GLY A 305 7.19 16.46 21.56
N CYS A 306 7.48 15.16 21.65
CA CYS A 306 7.90 14.51 22.87
C CYS A 306 9.18 13.71 22.59
N TRP A 307 10.31 14.14 23.14
CA TRP A 307 11.62 13.64 22.79
C TRP A 307 12.38 13.02 23.96
N GLY A 308 13.44 12.27 23.63
CA GLY A 308 14.36 11.69 24.59
C GLY A 308 13.70 10.72 25.58
N PRO A 309 14.09 10.77 26.88
CA PRO A 309 13.59 9.83 27.90
C PRO A 309 12.08 9.91 28.14
N SER A 310 11.42 10.99 27.72
CA SER A 310 9.98 11.21 27.89
C SER A 310 9.12 10.52 26.82
N MET A 311 9.68 10.04 25.71
CA MET A 311 8.94 9.36 24.64
C MET A 311 7.98 8.24 25.12
N PRO A 312 8.25 7.45 26.19
CA PRO A 312 7.28 6.47 26.65
C PRO A 312 5.93 7.05 27.12
N LEU A 313 5.87 8.35 27.45
CA LEU A 313 4.64 9.03 27.86
C LEU A 313 3.62 9.12 26.73
N MET A 314 4.06 9.15 25.46
CA MET A 314 3.21 9.15 24.27
C MET A 314 2.21 7.99 24.26
N ARG A 315 2.53 6.85 24.90
CA ARG A 315 1.66 5.66 24.96
C ARG A 315 0.30 5.91 25.65
N ARG A 316 0.15 7.01 26.37
CA ARG A 316 -1.07 7.36 27.11
C ARG A 316 -2.03 8.20 26.29
N GLU A 317 -1.53 8.87 25.28
CA GLU A 317 -2.27 9.84 24.50
C GLU A 317 -3.18 9.19 23.46
N ALA A 318 -4.28 9.85 23.13
CA ALA A 318 -5.28 9.39 22.17
C ALA A 318 -5.98 10.60 21.54
N TYR A 319 -6.50 10.43 20.33
CA TYR A 319 -7.43 11.40 19.76
C TYR A 319 -8.79 11.34 20.42
N THR A 320 -9.47 12.49 20.49
CA THR A 320 -10.90 12.61 20.80
C THR A 320 -11.64 13.02 19.53
N VAL A 321 -12.67 12.27 19.17
CA VAL A 321 -13.49 12.50 17.97
C VAL A 321 -14.30 13.80 18.13
N ALA A 322 -14.27 14.64 17.11
CA ALA A 322 -15.03 15.89 17.05
C ALA A 322 -16.13 15.87 15.97
N PHE A 323 -16.05 14.98 14.98
CA PHE A 323 -17.02 14.89 13.90
C PHE A 323 -17.16 13.43 13.41
N ALA A 324 -17.86 12.60 14.17
CA ALA A 324 -18.01 11.16 13.96
C ALA A 324 -18.77 10.79 12.67
N ASP A 325 -19.70 11.62 12.21
CA ASP A 325 -20.50 11.36 11.00
C ASP A 325 -19.68 11.49 9.70
N HIS A 326 -18.42 11.93 9.77
CA HIS A 326 -17.58 12.06 8.61
C HIS A 326 -17.18 10.68 8.02
N TRP A 327 -17.09 10.57 6.69
CA TRP A 327 -16.77 9.32 5.99
C TRP A 327 -15.47 8.65 6.45
N VAL A 328 -14.54 9.40 7.03
CA VAL A 328 -13.28 8.88 7.60
C VAL A 328 -13.56 7.87 8.71
N PHE A 329 -14.60 8.11 9.52
CA PHE A 329 -14.98 7.24 10.63
C PHE A 329 -16.04 6.19 10.27
N GLU A 330 -16.40 6.09 9.00
CA GLU A 330 -17.44 5.16 8.58
C GLU A 330 -17.11 3.71 8.96
N GLY A 331 -18.04 3.04 9.67
CA GLY A 331 -17.88 1.65 10.12
C GLY A 331 -16.93 1.45 11.30
N THR A 332 -16.51 2.53 12.00
CA THR A 332 -15.71 2.44 13.24
C THR A 332 -16.59 2.25 14.48
N GLY A 333 -17.85 2.67 14.43
CA GLY A 333 -18.74 2.70 15.59
C GLY A 333 -18.48 3.84 16.57
N LEU A 334 -17.56 4.76 16.25
CA LEU A 334 -17.25 5.92 17.10
C LEU A 334 -18.38 6.96 17.05
N THR A 335 -18.54 7.68 18.17
CA THR A 335 -19.38 8.87 18.32
C THR A 335 -18.53 10.07 18.75
N ASP A 336 -19.08 11.28 18.65
CA ASP A 336 -18.38 12.48 19.11
C ASP A 336 -18.02 12.36 20.59
N GLY A 337 -16.79 12.72 20.95
CA GLY A 337 -16.22 12.57 22.29
C GLY A 337 -15.53 11.23 22.57
N ASP A 338 -15.70 10.22 21.71
CA ASP A 338 -14.97 8.95 21.87
C ASP A 338 -13.47 9.11 21.62
N SER A 339 -12.67 8.27 22.27
CA SER A 339 -11.22 8.26 22.09
C SER A 339 -10.76 7.08 21.24
N PHE A 340 -9.74 7.29 20.38
CA PHE A 340 -9.13 6.25 19.56
C PHE A 340 -7.63 6.49 19.34
N ALA A 341 -6.95 5.54 18.70
CA ALA A 341 -5.51 5.58 18.38
C ALA A 341 -4.62 5.83 19.61
N ARG A 342 -4.95 5.20 20.75
CA ARG A 342 -4.13 5.32 21.98
C ARG A 342 -2.70 4.82 21.74
N GLY A 343 -1.72 5.68 22.07
CA GLY A 343 -0.30 5.41 21.84
C GLY A 343 0.17 5.68 20.40
N GLY A 344 -0.72 6.16 19.54
CA GLY A 344 -0.42 6.54 18.16
C GLY A 344 -0.10 8.02 17.96
N LEU A 345 -0.04 8.82 19.06
CA LEU A 345 0.35 10.23 19.01
C LEU A 345 1.82 10.38 19.36
N GLY A 346 2.54 11.14 18.54
CA GLY A 346 3.98 11.42 18.69
C GLY A 346 4.80 10.73 17.59
N TYR A 347 6.04 10.65 17.59
CA TYR A 347 7.06 11.49 18.27
C TYR A 347 6.82 12.99 18.09
N GLU A 348 6.30 13.41 16.94
CA GLU A 348 5.80 14.75 16.61
C GLU A 348 4.37 14.67 16.09
N THR A 349 3.61 15.74 16.33
CA THR A 349 2.24 15.88 15.85
C THR A 349 2.04 17.24 15.16
N ASP A 350 1.14 17.28 14.20
CA ASP A 350 0.74 18.50 13.52
C ASP A 350 -0.64 18.96 13.96
N ALA A 351 -0.85 20.26 13.94
CA ALA A 351 -2.14 20.88 14.24
C ALA A 351 -2.42 22.10 13.34
N ALA A 352 -3.60 22.67 13.51
CA ALA A 352 -3.99 23.98 13.03
C ALA A 352 -4.16 24.96 14.21
N ASP A 353 -4.21 26.25 13.94
CA ASP A 353 -4.68 27.24 14.89
C ASP A 353 -6.18 27.01 15.12
N LEU A 354 -6.56 26.62 16.34
CA LEU A 354 -7.91 26.17 16.70
C LEU A 354 -8.68 27.20 17.52
N GLU A 355 -9.97 27.31 17.23
CA GLU A 355 -10.99 27.92 18.08
C GLU A 355 -12.02 26.86 18.49
N PHE A 356 -12.54 27.00 19.71
CA PHE A 356 -13.59 26.11 20.23
C PHE A 356 -14.87 26.88 20.47
N THR A 357 -15.95 26.43 19.86
CA THR A 357 -17.31 26.96 20.09
C THR A 357 -18.15 25.84 20.65
N ASP A 358 -18.66 25.99 21.85
CA ASP A 358 -19.42 24.95 22.58
C ASP A 358 -18.72 23.58 22.62
N GLY A 359 -17.39 23.60 22.72
CA GLY A 359 -16.57 22.39 22.73
C GLY A 359 -16.20 21.81 21.35
N VAL A 360 -16.73 22.36 20.27
CA VAL A 360 -16.46 21.92 18.88
C VAL A 360 -15.21 22.66 18.34
N PRO A 361 -14.12 21.95 17.97
CA PRO A 361 -12.92 22.58 17.41
C PRO A 361 -13.13 22.96 15.95
N THR A 362 -12.65 24.14 15.57
CA THR A 362 -12.57 24.60 14.20
C THR A 362 -11.23 25.23 13.91
N ALA A 363 -10.71 25.03 12.70
CA ALA A 363 -9.48 25.71 12.26
C ALA A 363 -9.81 27.17 11.92
N THR A 364 -8.99 28.10 12.44
CA THR A 364 -9.21 29.56 12.22
C THR A 364 -8.73 30.02 10.86
N GLY A 365 -7.79 29.31 10.24
CA GLY A 365 -7.12 29.69 8.99
C GLY A 365 -6.10 30.81 9.12
N ARG A 366 -5.91 31.40 10.32
CA ARG A 366 -4.92 32.48 10.54
C ARG A 366 -3.48 32.04 10.32
N ASP A 367 -3.22 30.76 10.53
CA ASP A 367 -1.90 30.14 10.37
C ASP A 367 -1.61 29.65 8.94
N GLY A 368 -2.54 29.82 8.01
CA GLY A 368 -2.43 29.34 6.63
C GLY A 368 -3.17 28.03 6.35
N THR A 369 -3.78 27.41 7.36
CA THR A 369 -4.67 26.25 7.19
C THR A 369 -5.83 26.61 6.25
N PRO A 370 -6.13 25.80 5.21
CA PRO A 370 -7.20 26.10 4.27
C PRO A 370 -8.56 26.24 4.93
N ALA A 371 -9.37 27.21 4.50
CA ALA A 371 -10.71 27.48 5.04
C ALA A 371 -11.69 26.29 4.90
N SER A 372 -11.42 25.35 4.00
CA SER A 372 -12.21 24.12 3.84
C SER A 372 -11.76 22.98 4.76
N PHE A 373 -10.81 23.22 5.65
CA PHE A 373 -10.28 22.17 6.54
C PHE A 373 -11.31 21.78 7.59
N ALA A 374 -11.72 20.51 7.56
CA ALA A 374 -12.60 19.92 8.56
C ALA A 374 -11.76 19.25 9.65
N VAL A 375 -11.86 19.75 10.88
CA VAL A 375 -11.27 19.11 12.06
C VAL A 375 -12.13 17.91 12.43
N LEU A 376 -11.56 16.70 12.39
CA LEU A 376 -12.29 15.46 12.64
C LEU A 376 -12.01 14.88 14.02
N ALA A 377 -10.80 15.07 14.53
CA ALA A 377 -10.41 14.69 15.88
C ALA A 377 -9.24 15.54 16.37
N THR A 378 -9.12 15.69 17.68
CA THR A 378 -8.07 16.48 18.33
C THR A 378 -7.51 15.77 19.55
N ALA A 379 -6.28 16.12 19.94
CA ALA A 379 -5.72 15.82 21.24
C ALA A 379 -4.98 17.04 21.81
N ASP A 380 -5.23 17.35 23.07
CA ASP A 380 -4.53 18.42 23.80
C ASP A 380 -3.23 17.88 24.38
N LEU A 381 -2.12 18.27 23.77
CA LEU A 381 -0.76 17.85 24.14
C LEU A 381 0.08 19.02 24.69
N ARG A 382 -0.56 20.12 25.15
CA ARG A 382 0.15 21.29 25.70
C ARG A 382 1.01 20.94 26.91
N HIS A 383 0.67 19.89 27.66
CA HIS A 383 1.48 19.37 28.75
C HIS A 383 2.83 18.78 28.28
N TRP A 384 3.03 18.54 26.97
CA TRP A 384 4.30 18.11 26.42
C TRP A 384 5.35 19.23 26.37
N ASP A 385 4.97 20.46 26.65
CA ASP A 385 5.91 21.58 26.78
C ASP A 385 7.05 21.24 27.78
N ALA A 386 6.76 20.42 28.78
CA ALA A 386 7.75 19.91 29.73
C ALA A 386 8.70 18.84 29.16
N TYR A 387 8.44 18.28 27.98
CA TYR A 387 9.14 17.15 27.37
C TYR A 387 9.72 17.45 25.98
N GLY A 388 9.41 18.60 25.43
CA GLY A 388 9.82 19.04 24.11
C GLY A 388 9.05 20.26 23.64
N GLN A 389 7.98 20.08 22.86
CA GLN A 389 7.09 21.14 22.40
C GLN A 389 5.65 20.79 22.74
N GLY A 390 4.96 21.67 23.47
CA GLY A 390 3.52 21.55 23.73
C GLY A 390 2.68 22.14 22.60
N GLY A 391 1.51 21.57 22.37
CA GLY A 391 0.57 22.00 21.35
C GLY A 391 -0.60 21.03 21.22
N TRP A 392 -1.04 20.80 19.99
CA TRP A 392 -2.15 19.91 19.68
C TRP A 392 -1.74 18.80 18.70
N ALA A 393 -2.52 17.76 18.65
CA ALA A 393 -2.57 16.86 17.50
C ALA A 393 -3.96 17.01 16.86
N VAL A 394 -4.00 17.13 15.53
CA VAL A 394 -5.26 17.26 14.77
C VAL A 394 -5.29 16.24 13.65
N LEU A 395 -6.42 15.55 13.50
CA LEU A 395 -6.73 14.74 12.34
C LEU A 395 -7.81 15.42 11.53
N GLY A 396 -7.60 15.57 10.21
CA GLY A 396 -8.58 16.29 9.39
C GLY A 396 -8.47 16.07 7.90
N VAL A 397 -9.38 16.72 7.18
CA VAL A 397 -9.56 16.61 5.72
C VAL A 397 -9.93 17.97 5.13
N PHE A 398 -9.43 18.26 3.93
CA PHE A 398 -9.87 19.41 3.17
C PHE A 398 -9.84 19.18 1.66
N GLN A 399 -10.44 20.10 0.92
CA GLN A 399 -10.43 20.12 -0.54
C GLN A 399 -9.42 21.16 -1.04
N SER A 400 -8.58 20.78 -2.01
CA SER A 400 -7.66 21.68 -2.69
C SER A 400 -7.81 21.51 -4.20
N GLY A 401 -8.36 22.52 -4.87
CA GLY A 401 -8.76 22.38 -6.27
C GLY A 401 -9.77 21.24 -6.47
N ALA A 402 -9.45 20.29 -7.34
CA ALA A 402 -10.29 19.12 -7.59
C ALA A 402 -9.91 17.88 -6.75
N GLY A 403 -8.86 17.97 -5.92
CA GLY A 403 -8.36 16.89 -5.08
C GLY A 403 -8.73 17.05 -3.61
N THR A 404 -8.56 15.98 -2.86
CA THR A 404 -8.78 15.89 -1.41
C THR A 404 -7.47 15.60 -0.71
N VAL A 405 -7.23 16.27 0.42
CA VAL A 405 -6.10 16.02 1.31
C VAL A 405 -6.62 15.52 2.65
N PHE A 406 -6.10 14.38 3.09
CA PHE A 406 -6.25 13.85 4.44
C PHE A 406 -4.94 13.97 5.19
N ASN A 407 -4.98 14.37 6.46
CA ASN A 407 -3.80 14.37 7.32
C ASN A 407 -4.15 13.75 8.68
N ALA A 408 -3.36 12.72 9.05
CA ALA A 408 -3.49 12.06 10.35
C ALA A 408 -2.88 12.87 11.50
N GLY A 409 -1.98 13.82 11.21
CA GLY A 409 -1.37 14.74 12.16
C GLY A 409 -0.49 14.08 13.21
N THR A 410 0.09 12.91 12.95
CA THR A 410 1.03 12.23 13.85
C THR A 410 2.02 11.34 13.11
N VAL A 411 3.29 11.39 13.51
CA VAL A 411 4.36 10.53 12.98
C VAL A 411 4.08 9.05 13.27
N ASN A 412 3.53 8.73 14.44
CA ASN A 412 3.37 7.35 14.93
C ASN A 412 2.11 6.63 14.45
N TRP A 413 1.38 7.13 13.46
CA TRP A 413 0.17 6.47 12.96
C TRP A 413 0.38 4.99 12.63
N GLY A 414 1.51 4.66 12.01
CA GLY A 414 1.88 3.29 11.63
C GLY A 414 2.02 2.32 12.80
N SER A 415 2.29 2.82 14.01
CA SER A 415 2.53 1.99 15.21
C SER A 415 1.24 1.39 15.81
N VAL A 416 0.07 1.97 15.50
CA VAL A 416 -1.22 1.57 16.07
C VAL A 416 -2.19 0.98 15.05
N LEU A 417 -1.73 0.59 13.88
CA LEU A 417 -2.55 -0.06 12.82
C LEU A 417 -3.10 -1.44 13.21
N GLY A 418 -2.66 -2.00 14.33
CA GLY A 418 -3.28 -3.18 14.94
C GLY A 418 -4.61 -2.89 15.66
N ASP A 419 -4.92 -1.62 15.93
CA ASP A 419 -6.21 -1.19 16.48
C ASP A 419 -7.29 -1.27 15.36
N PRO A 420 -8.41 -1.97 15.56
CA PRO A 420 -9.47 -2.12 14.54
C PRO A 420 -10.06 -0.79 14.07
N VAL A 421 -10.11 0.23 14.93
CA VAL A 421 -10.58 1.57 14.58
C VAL A 421 -9.60 2.28 13.66
N VAL A 422 -8.32 2.24 14.00
CA VAL A 422 -7.23 2.84 13.18
C VAL A 422 -7.10 2.13 11.83
N ASP A 423 -7.18 0.79 11.82
CA ASP A 423 -7.24 -0.01 10.59
C ASP A 423 -8.41 0.44 9.71
N ARG A 424 -9.62 0.59 10.30
CA ARG A 424 -10.81 1.01 9.57
C ARG A 424 -10.67 2.42 8.98
N ILE A 425 -10.20 3.39 9.76
CA ILE A 425 -9.92 4.75 9.30
C ILE A 425 -8.94 4.73 8.13
N THR A 426 -7.85 4.00 8.27
CA THR A 426 -6.80 3.92 7.23
C THR A 426 -7.37 3.34 5.94
N ARG A 427 -8.17 2.26 6.01
CA ARG A 427 -8.88 1.69 4.84
C ARG A 427 -9.85 2.70 4.23
N ASN A 428 -10.64 3.40 5.05
CA ASN A 428 -11.59 4.40 4.56
C ASN A 428 -10.89 5.47 3.73
N VAL A 429 -9.75 5.96 4.23
CA VAL A 429 -8.95 7.00 3.56
C VAL A 429 -8.36 6.46 2.25
N LEU A 430 -7.67 5.33 2.29
CA LEU A 430 -7.03 4.77 1.09
C LEU A 430 -8.04 4.39 0.01
N ASP A 431 -9.13 3.71 0.37
CA ASP A 431 -10.17 3.29 -0.57
C ASP A 431 -10.84 4.50 -1.23
N ARG A 432 -11.22 5.49 -0.42
CA ARG A 432 -11.89 6.70 -0.91
C ARG A 432 -11.00 7.51 -1.83
N LEU A 433 -9.78 7.81 -1.39
CA LEU A 433 -8.88 8.72 -2.09
C LEU A 433 -8.20 8.09 -3.30
N SER A 434 -7.98 6.78 -3.32
CA SER A 434 -7.50 6.07 -4.52
C SER A 434 -8.62 5.75 -5.50
N GLY A 435 -9.89 5.88 -5.11
CA GLY A 435 -11.03 5.40 -5.87
C GLY A 435 -11.02 3.88 -6.01
N THR A 436 -10.40 3.17 -5.06
CA THR A 436 -10.40 1.71 -4.99
C THR A 436 -11.72 1.24 -4.41
N PRO A 437 -12.43 0.30 -5.03
CA PRO A 437 -13.62 -0.29 -4.44
C PRO A 437 -13.27 -0.97 -3.12
N ARG A 438 -14.07 -0.74 -2.08
CA ARG A 438 -13.84 -1.38 -0.78
C ARG A 438 -14.05 -2.88 -0.88
N ALA A 439 -13.11 -3.65 -0.32
CA ALA A 439 -13.20 -5.11 -0.30
C ALA A 439 -14.41 -5.64 0.49
N ASP A 440 -14.94 -4.85 1.42
CA ASP A 440 -16.03 -5.23 2.33
C ASP A 440 -17.38 -4.58 2.00
N ARG A 441 -17.45 -3.70 1.00
CA ARG A 441 -18.67 -2.98 0.62
C ARG A 441 -19.01 -3.13 -0.84
N TRP A 442 -20.33 -3.13 -1.09
CA TRP A 442 -20.88 -3.01 -2.42
C TRP A 442 -20.82 -1.55 -2.91
N THR A 443 -20.16 -1.33 -4.04
CA THR A 443 -20.06 -0.03 -4.71
C THR A 443 -20.84 -0.08 -6.01
N ALA A 444 -21.67 0.92 -6.27
CA ALA A 444 -22.45 0.99 -7.50
C ALA A 444 -21.55 1.12 -8.75
N LEU A 445 -21.81 0.30 -9.77
CA LEU A 445 -21.15 0.33 -11.09
C LEU A 445 -22.04 0.95 -12.18
N GLY A 446 -23.30 1.09 -11.94
CA GLY A 446 -24.30 1.58 -12.88
C GLY A 446 -25.42 0.58 -13.14
N ALA A 447 -26.27 0.87 -14.12
CA ALA A 447 -27.47 0.07 -14.40
C ALA A 447 -27.19 -1.11 -15.35
N ALA A 448 -27.87 -2.23 -15.11
CA ALA A 448 -28.00 -3.36 -16.00
C ALA A 448 -29.44 -3.92 -15.93
N GLY A 449 -30.41 -3.05 -16.05
CA GLY A 449 -31.82 -3.44 -16.01
C GLY A 449 -32.16 -4.50 -17.08
N GLY A 450 -32.98 -5.49 -16.68
CA GLY A 450 -33.37 -6.60 -17.56
C GLY A 450 -32.38 -7.74 -17.67
N ALA A 451 -31.24 -7.71 -16.96
CA ALA A 451 -30.34 -8.84 -16.93
C ALA A 451 -30.91 -10.00 -16.08
N CYS A 452 -30.89 -11.20 -16.63
CA CYS A 452 -31.32 -12.45 -15.98
C CYS A 452 -30.14 -13.34 -15.62
N ALA A 453 -28.94 -13.13 -16.20
CA ALA A 453 -27.69 -13.83 -15.82
C ALA A 453 -26.49 -12.92 -16.07
N LEU A 454 -25.43 -13.12 -15.28
CA LEU A 454 -24.18 -12.34 -15.35
C LEU A 454 -22.96 -13.27 -15.38
N ALA A 455 -21.92 -12.89 -16.12
CA ALA A 455 -20.58 -13.50 -16.04
C ALA A 455 -19.47 -12.48 -16.31
N GLY A 456 -18.43 -12.53 -15.49
CA GLY A 456 -17.18 -11.79 -15.73
C GLY A 456 -16.19 -12.64 -16.51
N ALA A 457 -15.63 -12.11 -17.60
CA ALA A 457 -14.67 -12.81 -18.46
C ALA A 457 -13.58 -11.86 -18.95
N GLY A 458 -12.34 -12.06 -18.52
CA GLY A 458 -11.24 -11.15 -18.86
C GLY A 458 -11.59 -9.71 -18.47
N PRO A 459 -11.49 -8.71 -19.35
CA PRO A 459 -11.84 -7.33 -19.04
C PRO A 459 -13.35 -7.02 -19.14
N TRP A 460 -14.19 -8.01 -19.44
CA TRP A 460 -15.58 -7.82 -19.79
C TRP A 460 -16.56 -8.38 -18.78
N LEU A 461 -17.68 -7.68 -18.60
CA LEU A 461 -18.88 -8.18 -17.94
C LEU A 461 -19.94 -8.45 -19.03
N PHE A 462 -20.41 -9.70 -19.10
CA PHE A 462 -21.50 -10.14 -19.94
C PHE A 462 -22.79 -10.26 -19.12
N ALA A 463 -23.90 -9.90 -19.74
CA ALA A 463 -25.23 -10.04 -19.17
C ALA A 463 -26.18 -10.63 -20.21
N ALA A 464 -26.86 -11.72 -19.89
CA ALA A 464 -28.00 -12.15 -20.66
C ALA A 464 -29.21 -11.30 -20.26
N LEU A 465 -29.91 -10.75 -21.24
CA LEU A 465 -31.06 -9.90 -21.02
C LEU A 465 -32.37 -10.67 -21.29
N ALA A 466 -33.43 -10.28 -20.63
CA ALA A 466 -34.74 -10.92 -20.74
C ALA A 466 -35.35 -10.83 -22.18
N ASP A 467 -34.85 -9.92 -23.01
CA ASP A 467 -35.24 -9.78 -24.41
C ASP A 467 -34.51 -10.77 -25.38
N GLY A 468 -33.69 -11.67 -24.84
CA GLY A 468 -32.90 -12.60 -25.62
C GLY A 468 -31.60 -12.03 -26.19
N THR A 469 -31.18 -10.85 -25.76
CA THR A 469 -29.93 -10.21 -26.13
C THR A 469 -28.81 -10.52 -25.13
N LEU A 470 -27.60 -10.77 -25.64
CA LEU A 470 -26.39 -10.75 -24.81
C LEU A 470 -25.82 -9.33 -24.83
N GLY A 471 -25.76 -8.71 -23.67
CA GLY A 471 -25.10 -7.43 -23.45
C GLY A 471 -23.67 -7.59 -22.97
N VAL A 472 -22.79 -6.65 -23.30
CA VAL A 472 -21.41 -6.61 -22.84
C VAL A 472 -21.00 -5.19 -22.47
N ARG A 473 -20.16 -5.07 -21.46
CA ARG A 473 -19.50 -3.81 -21.08
C ARG A 473 -18.13 -4.08 -20.45
N PRO A 474 -17.21 -3.07 -20.41
CA PRO A 474 -16.03 -3.20 -19.55
C PRO A 474 -16.44 -3.40 -18.09
N ALA A 475 -15.82 -4.36 -17.41
CA ALA A 475 -16.21 -4.79 -16.07
C ALA A 475 -15.90 -3.76 -14.96
N ASP A 476 -14.88 -2.93 -15.17
CA ASP A 476 -14.39 -1.90 -14.24
C ASP A 476 -14.93 -0.49 -14.49
N ALA A 477 -15.67 -0.28 -15.59
CA ALA A 477 -16.14 1.03 -15.97
C ALA A 477 -17.42 1.45 -15.22
N HIS A 478 -17.38 2.58 -14.50
CA HIS A 478 -18.55 3.17 -13.88
C HIS A 478 -19.49 3.80 -14.91
N ASN A 479 -20.81 3.72 -14.69
CA ASN A 479 -21.87 4.35 -15.48
C ASN A 479 -21.83 4.03 -16.99
N ARG A 480 -21.27 2.90 -17.40
CA ARG A 480 -21.30 2.44 -18.80
C ARG A 480 -22.52 1.55 -19.02
N ARG A 481 -23.22 1.79 -20.15
CA ARG A 481 -24.33 0.95 -20.60
C ARG A 481 -23.82 -0.36 -21.21
N LEU A 482 -24.63 -1.40 -21.11
CA LEU A 482 -24.44 -2.64 -21.88
C LEU A 482 -24.56 -2.34 -23.38
N ARG A 483 -23.66 -2.90 -24.18
CA ARG A 483 -23.73 -2.88 -25.65
C ARG A 483 -24.15 -4.27 -26.13
N PRO A 484 -24.95 -4.39 -27.18
CA PRO A 484 -25.28 -5.69 -27.74
C PRO A 484 -24.05 -6.45 -28.22
N ALA A 485 -23.95 -7.74 -27.83
CA ALA A 485 -22.87 -8.67 -28.18
C ALA A 485 -23.43 -9.90 -28.96
N GLY A 486 -24.62 -9.80 -29.50
CA GLY A 486 -25.32 -10.83 -30.25
C GLY A 486 -26.49 -11.46 -29.47
N PRO A 487 -27.12 -12.49 -30.03
CA PRO A 487 -28.22 -13.18 -29.39
C PRO A 487 -27.70 -13.99 -28.16
N ALA A 488 -28.47 -13.99 -27.11
CA ALA A 488 -28.41 -14.99 -26.04
C ALA A 488 -29.57 -15.98 -26.29
N PRO A 489 -29.33 -17.31 -26.34
CA PRO A 489 -30.42 -18.24 -26.18
C PRO A 489 -31.11 -17.99 -24.85
N GLU A 490 -32.34 -18.47 -24.64
CA GLU A 490 -33.03 -18.32 -23.35
C GLU A 490 -32.15 -18.88 -22.22
N VAL A 491 -31.34 -18.00 -21.60
CA VAL A 491 -30.25 -18.35 -20.68
C VAL A 491 -30.72 -18.30 -19.25
N LEU A 492 -30.51 -19.39 -18.53
CA LEU A 492 -30.72 -19.48 -17.08
C LEU A 492 -29.48 -19.00 -16.28
N ALA A 493 -28.28 -19.31 -16.77
CA ALA A 493 -27.03 -19.01 -16.09
C ALA A 493 -25.91 -18.70 -17.08
N LEU A 494 -25.01 -17.81 -16.68
CA LEU A 494 -23.74 -17.53 -17.37
C LEU A 494 -22.56 -17.80 -16.44
N ALA A 495 -21.45 -18.29 -17.02
CA ALA A 495 -20.18 -18.45 -16.31
C ALA A 495 -18.99 -18.29 -17.25
N ALA A 496 -17.84 -17.91 -16.70
CA ALA A 496 -16.57 -17.94 -17.44
C ALA A 496 -15.42 -18.28 -16.51
N PRO A 497 -14.33 -18.92 -17.01
CA PRO A 497 -13.10 -19.09 -16.24
C PRO A 497 -12.38 -17.76 -16.06
N ARG A 498 -11.49 -17.71 -15.07
CA ARG A 498 -10.69 -16.52 -14.77
C ARG A 498 -9.73 -16.14 -15.89
N GLU A 499 -9.08 -17.11 -16.49
CA GLU A 499 -8.00 -16.96 -17.47
C GLU A 499 -8.25 -17.87 -18.67
N ALA A 500 -7.68 -17.52 -19.80
CA ALA A 500 -7.64 -18.42 -20.95
C ALA A 500 -6.85 -19.68 -20.56
N THR A 501 -7.34 -20.83 -20.99
CA THR A 501 -6.60 -22.09 -20.83
C THR A 501 -5.49 -22.16 -21.87
N THR A 502 -4.49 -23.01 -21.65
CA THR A 502 -3.39 -23.27 -22.61
C THR A 502 -3.92 -23.81 -23.95
N GLU A 503 -5.19 -24.21 -24.01
CA GLU A 503 -5.82 -24.87 -25.18
C GLU A 503 -6.69 -23.94 -26.02
N GLY A 504 -6.84 -22.63 -25.68
CA GLY A 504 -7.65 -21.74 -26.52
C GLY A 504 -8.07 -20.41 -25.88
N PRO A 505 -8.81 -19.58 -26.64
CA PRO A 505 -9.28 -18.29 -26.16
C PRO A 505 -10.28 -18.45 -25.01
N LEU A 506 -10.37 -17.42 -24.16
CA LEU A 506 -11.31 -17.38 -23.04
C LEU A 506 -12.74 -17.66 -23.51
N ALA A 507 -13.42 -18.61 -22.87
CA ALA A 507 -14.77 -19.02 -23.23
C ALA A 507 -15.82 -18.47 -22.25
N LEU A 508 -16.95 -18.03 -22.81
CA LEU A 508 -18.18 -17.75 -22.06
C LEU A 508 -19.11 -18.96 -22.17
N TYR A 509 -19.58 -19.46 -21.05
CA TYR A 509 -20.50 -20.57 -20.94
C TYR A 509 -21.90 -20.10 -20.54
N ALA A 510 -22.92 -20.81 -21.04
CA ALA A 510 -24.32 -20.57 -20.72
C ALA A 510 -25.04 -21.89 -20.46
N VAL A 511 -26.06 -21.84 -19.60
CA VAL A 511 -27.04 -22.92 -19.44
C VAL A 511 -28.38 -22.41 -19.98
N ASP A 512 -28.99 -23.10 -20.94
CA ASP A 512 -30.29 -22.74 -21.47
C ASP A 512 -31.45 -23.47 -20.73
N HIS A 513 -32.67 -23.18 -21.10
CA HIS A 513 -33.87 -23.80 -20.51
C HIS A 513 -33.97 -25.31 -20.73
N ASP A 514 -33.33 -25.83 -21.80
CA ASP A 514 -33.21 -27.28 -22.05
C ASP A 514 -32.05 -27.93 -21.26
N ARG A 515 -31.38 -27.14 -20.38
CA ARG A 515 -30.21 -27.55 -19.60
C ARG A 515 -28.98 -27.88 -20.46
N ARG A 516 -28.95 -27.45 -21.72
CA ARG A 516 -27.75 -27.61 -22.54
C ARG A 516 -26.68 -26.66 -22.04
N LEU A 517 -25.47 -27.17 -21.88
CA LEU A 517 -24.28 -26.39 -21.60
C LEU A 517 -23.73 -25.88 -22.93
N LEU A 518 -23.78 -24.57 -23.12
CA LEU A 518 -23.38 -23.89 -24.33
C LEU A 518 -22.06 -23.16 -24.10
N ALA A 519 -21.25 -22.98 -25.15
CA ALA A 519 -20.00 -22.22 -25.11
C ALA A 519 -19.86 -21.31 -26.32
N ARG A 520 -19.25 -20.13 -26.12
CA ARG A 520 -18.80 -19.21 -27.17
C ARG A 520 -17.51 -18.51 -26.73
N ALA A 521 -16.83 -17.81 -27.67
CA ALA A 521 -15.71 -16.95 -27.31
C ALA A 521 -16.18 -15.80 -26.40
N ALA A 522 -15.46 -15.55 -25.30
CA ALA A 522 -15.73 -14.47 -24.33
C ALA A 522 -15.17 -13.13 -24.86
N HIS A 523 -15.64 -12.70 -26.02
CA HIS A 523 -15.27 -11.46 -26.67
C HIS A 523 -16.52 -10.71 -27.12
N PRO A 524 -16.57 -9.37 -27.14
CA PRO A 524 -17.73 -8.61 -27.62
C PRO A 524 -18.19 -9.02 -29.03
N GLU A 525 -17.25 -9.34 -29.88
CA GLU A 525 -17.50 -9.79 -31.28
C GLU A 525 -17.62 -11.29 -31.44
N GLY A 526 -17.58 -12.06 -30.34
CA GLY A 526 -17.75 -13.51 -30.37
C GLY A 526 -19.10 -13.88 -30.97
N ARG A 527 -19.11 -14.85 -31.86
CA ARG A 527 -20.34 -15.27 -32.58
C ARG A 527 -20.58 -16.75 -32.40
N GLY A 528 -21.87 -17.10 -32.35
CA GLY A 528 -22.34 -18.47 -32.35
C GLY A 528 -22.11 -19.22 -31.00
N TRP A 529 -23.18 -19.78 -30.48
CA TRP A 529 -23.13 -20.71 -29.36
C TRP A 529 -23.01 -22.13 -29.90
N ARG A 530 -22.20 -22.96 -29.28
CA ARG A 530 -22.10 -24.39 -29.52
C ARG A 530 -22.42 -25.19 -28.29
N THR A 531 -23.17 -26.27 -28.40
CA THR A 531 -23.42 -27.18 -27.29
C THR A 531 -22.13 -27.94 -26.97
N VAL A 532 -21.77 -27.97 -25.69
CA VAL A 532 -20.57 -28.66 -25.19
C VAL A 532 -20.90 -29.74 -24.15
N GLY A 533 -22.12 -29.75 -23.61
CA GLY A 533 -22.55 -30.73 -22.64
C GLY A 533 -24.01 -30.57 -22.22
N GLN A 534 -24.40 -31.30 -21.19
CA GLN A 534 -25.73 -31.24 -20.57
C GLN A 534 -25.54 -31.05 -19.06
N CYS A 535 -26.28 -30.10 -18.47
CA CYS A 535 -26.27 -29.86 -17.02
C CYS A 535 -27.27 -30.73 -16.27
N PRO A 536 -27.11 -30.91 -14.95
CA PRO A 536 -28.09 -31.61 -14.11
C PRO A 536 -29.48 -30.93 -14.20
N THR A 537 -30.55 -31.77 -14.02
CA THR A 537 -31.93 -31.28 -13.97
C THR A 537 -32.07 -30.30 -12.80
N GLY A 538 -32.79 -29.18 -13.03
CA GLY A 538 -32.99 -28.15 -11.99
C GLY A 538 -31.83 -27.17 -11.84
N THR A 539 -30.82 -27.18 -12.74
CA THR A 539 -29.70 -26.21 -12.67
C THR A 539 -30.22 -24.78 -12.79
N THR A 540 -29.90 -23.94 -11.81
CA THR A 540 -30.25 -22.51 -11.72
C THR A 540 -29.05 -21.58 -11.86
N SER A 541 -27.85 -22.06 -11.54
CA SER A 541 -26.63 -21.26 -11.56
C SER A 541 -25.41 -22.10 -11.92
N LEU A 542 -24.40 -21.45 -12.54
CA LEU A 542 -23.19 -22.09 -13.00
C LEU A 542 -21.95 -21.28 -12.59
N ALA A 543 -20.89 -21.97 -12.22
CA ALA A 543 -19.57 -21.38 -12.00
C ALA A 543 -18.46 -22.20 -12.64
N VAL A 544 -17.34 -21.57 -12.95
CA VAL A 544 -16.11 -22.24 -13.43
C VAL A 544 -14.98 -21.94 -12.47
N CYS A 545 -14.40 -22.99 -11.88
CA CYS A 545 -13.32 -22.88 -10.90
C CYS A 545 -12.33 -24.02 -11.07
N ASP A 546 -11.04 -23.71 -11.15
CA ASP A 546 -9.94 -24.68 -11.20
C ASP A 546 -10.15 -25.82 -12.23
N GLY A 547 -10.52 -25.46 -13.46
CA GLY A 547 -10.73 -26.42 -14.54
C GLY A 547 -12.00 -27.30 -14.42
N ARG A 548 -12.92 -26.94 -13.54
CA ARG A 548 -14.17 -27.65 -13.30
C ARG A 548 -15.38 -26.72 -13.42
N PHE A 549 -16.48 -27.26 -13.91
CA PHE A 549 -17.79 -26.65 -13.76
C PHE A 549 -18.40 -27.02 -12.39
N PHE A 550 -19.13 -26.07 -11.82
CA PHE A 550 -19.98 -26.25 -10.66
C PHE A 550 -21.39 -25.76 -11.02
N ALA A 551 -22.37 -26.62 -10.88
CA ALA A 551 -23.77 -26.31 -11.12
C ALA A 551 -24.55 -26.37 -9.81
N LEU A 552 -25.33 -25.31 -9.53
CA LEU A 552 -26.28 -25.26 -8.43
C LEU A 552 -27.65 -25.61 -8.97
N THR A 553 -28.36 -26.55 -8.30
CA THR A 553 -29.72 -26.95 -8.65
C THR A 553 -30.74 -26.35 -7.70
N GLU A 554 -32.02 -26.32 -8.10
CA GLU A 554 -33.16 -25.73 -7.36
C GLU A 554 -33.31 -26.33 -5.94
N ASP A 555 -32.97 -27.60 -5.77
CA ASP A 555 -32.96 -28.27 -4.47
C ASP A 555 -31.76 -27.90 -3.59
N GLY A 556 -30.87 -27.06 -4.04
CA GLY A 556 -29.66 -26.60 -3.33
C GLY A 556 -28.47 -27.58 -3.45
N THR A 557 -28.57 -28.63 -4.26
CA THR A 557 -27.45 -29.55 -4.52
C THR A 557 -26.39 -28.82 -5.39
N LEU A 558 -25.13 -28.99 -5.02
CA LEU A 558 -24.01 -28.51 -5.80
C LEU A 558 -23.36 -29.70 -6.52
N TRP A 559 -23.32 -29.61 -7.84
CA TRP A 559 -22.75 -30.61 -8.74
C TRP A 559 -21.41 -30.12 -9.28
N THR A 560 -20.55 -31.05 -9.72
CA THR A 560 -19.27 -30.70 -10.37
C THR A 560 -18.91 -31.69 -11.46
N VAL A 561 -18.19 -31.19 -12.47
CA VAL A 561 -17.64 -31.98 -13.58
C VAL A 561 -16.37 -31.29 -14.13
N PRO A 562 -15.35 -32.07 -14.60
CA PRO A 562 -14.22 -31.48 -15.31
C PRO A 562 -14.65 -30.75 -16.59
N GLN A 563 -14.06 -29.61 -16.89
CA GLN A 563 -14.34 -28.87 -18.13
C GLN A 563 -13.99 -29.66 -19.39
N SER A 564 -13.00 -30.56 -19.32
CA SER A 564 -12.56 -31.43 -20.41
C SER A 564 -13.57 -32.53 -20.76
N ALA A 565 -14.50 -32.88 -19.87
CA ALA A 565 -15.48 -33.94 -20.07
C ALA A 565 -16.83 -33.60 -19.40
N PRO A 566 -17.57 -32.59 -19.92
CA PRO A 566 -18.73 -32.01 -19.24
C PRO A 566 -20.03 -32.87 -19.40
N HIS A 567 -19.92 -34.16 -19.22
CA HIS A 567 -21.04 -35.08 -19.43
C HIS A 567 -21.38 -35.93 -18.21
N ALA A 568 -20.45 -36.12 -17.28
CA ALA A 568 -20.62 -37.01 -16.11
C ALA A 568 -20.49 -36.14 -14.82
N TRP A 569 -21.62 -35.61 -14.38
CA TRP A 569 -21.69 -34.76 -13.19
C TRP A 569 -21.73 -35.63 -11.92
N ASP A 570 -20.88 -35.29 -10.97
CA ASP A 570 -20.85 -35.84 -9.64
C ASP A 570 -21.46 -34.87 -8.62
N VAL A 571 -22.12 -35.36 -7.58
CA VAL A 571 -22.56 -34.56 -6.46
C VAL A 571 -21.31 -34.07 -5.70
N PHE A 572 -21.11 -32.79 -5.69
CA PHE A 572 -20.02 -32.15 -4.97
C PHE A 572 -20.35 -31.85 -3.51
N ALA A 573 -21.57 -31.37 -3.28
CA ALA A 573 -22.13 -31.16 -1.95
C ALA A 573 -23.65 -31.31 -1.99
N PRO A 574 -24.23 -32.02 -1.02
CA PRO A 574 -25.69 -32.14 -0.87
C PRO A 574 -26.28 -30.77 -0.45
N PRO A 575 -27.60 -30.57 -0.58
CA PRO A 575 -28.26 -29.36 -0.13
C PRO A 575 -28.04 -29.13 1.36
N THR A 576 -27.92 -27.86 1.75
CA THR A 576 -27.83 -27.53 3.17
C THR A 576 -29.23 -27.45 3.77
N THR A 577 -29.42 -28.05 4.93
CA THR A 577 -30.75 -28.09 5.60
C THR A 577 -31.15 -26.76 6.25
N LYS A 578 -30.22 -25.74 6.23
CA LYS A 578 -30.39 -24.48 6.94
C LYS A 578 -30.48 -23.26 6.03
N THR A 579 -30.11 -23.38 4.77
CA THR A 579 -29.89 -22.18 3.91
C THR A 579 -30.07 -22.60 2.44
N GLN A 580 -30.93 -21.91 1.70
CA GLN A 580 -31.06 -22.12 0.25
C GLN A 580 -30.08 -21.19 -0.48
N LEU A 581 -29.28 -21.74 -1.38
CA LEU A 581 -28.40 -20.96 -2.24
C LEU A 581 -29.17 -20.50 -3.48
N LEU A 582 -29.03 -19.21 -3.83
CA LEU A 582 -29.78 -18.56 -4.92
C LEU A 582 -28.92 -18.27 -6.16
N ALA A 583 -27.64 -18.00 -5.98
CA ALA A 583 -26.71 -17.70 -7.06
C ALA A 583 -25.32 -18.27 -6.73
N LEU A 584 -24.54 -18.58 -7.78
CA LEU A 584 -23.20 -19.16 -7.66
C LEU A 584 -22.24 -18.49 -8.63
N THR A 585 -21.01 -18.22 -8.20
CA THR A 585 -19.91 -17.78 -9.04
C THR A 585 -18.57 -18.24 -8.47
N ALA A 586 -17.47 -17.94 -9.18
CA ALA A 586 -16.12 -18.24 -8.71
C ALA A 586 -15.18 -17.03 -8.89
N VAL A 587 -14.33 -16.81 -7.89
CA VAL A 587 -13.27 -15.76 -7.91
C VAL A 587 -12.05 -16.28 -7.17
N ASN A 588 -10.87 -16.08 -7.71
CA ASN A 588 -9.59 -16.40 -7.06
C ASN A 588 -9.52 -17.83 -6.48
N GLY A 589 -10.00 -18.86 -7.23
CA GLY A 589 -9.98 -20.23 -6.78
C GLY A 589 -10.95 -20.55 -5.63
N ARG A 590 -11.97 -19.74 -5.41
CA ARG A 590 -13.05 -19.96 -4.43
C ARG A 590 -14.41 -19.86 -5.08
N LEU A 591 -15.36 -20.63 -4.57
CA LEU A 591 -16.76 -20.50 -4.90
C LEU A 591 -17.42 -19.47 -3.98
N TYR A 592 -18.31 -18.68 -4.54
CA TYR A 592 -19.15 -17.69 -3.85
C TYR A 592 -20.60 -17.93 -4.19
N ALA A 593 -21.49 -17.77 -3.22
CA ALA A 593 -22.92 -17.92 -3.39
C ALA A 593 -23.67 -16.81 -2.65
N ILE A 594 -24.89 -16.51 -3.08
CA ILE A 594 -25.86 -15.73 -2.32
C ILE A 594 -26.86 -16.72 -1.72
N ASP A 595 -27.24 -16.51 -0.47
CA ASP A 595 -28.25 -17.31 0.20
C ASP A 595 -29.60 -16.59 0.37
N ASP A 596 -30.61 -17.29 0.82
CA ASP A 596 -31.97 -16.79 1.11
C ASP A 596 -32.07 -15.87 2.34
N HIS A 597 -30.95 -15.69 3.07
CA HIS A 597 -30.82 -14.77 4.21
C HIS A 597 -30.06 -13.48 3.84
N ASP A 598 -29.96 -13.16 2.55
CA ASP A 598 -29.22 -11.99 2.03
C ASP A 598 -27.73 -11.98 2.42
N GLN A 599 -27.09 -13.16 2.50
CA GLN A 599 -25.65 -13.28 2.78
C GLN A 599 -24.89 -13.72 1.54
N VAL A 600 -23.72 -13.17 1.34
CA VAL A 600 -22.70 -13.73 0.47
C VAL A 600 -21.92 -14.74 1.27
N LEU A 601 -21.87 -15.97 0.77
CA LEU A 601 -21.11 -17.07 1.33
C LEU A 601 -19.92 -17.39 0.42
N HIS A 602 -18.85 -17.95 0.99
CA HIS A 602 -17.72 -18.45 0.23
C HIS A 602 -17.22 -19.80 0.75
N ARG A 603 -16.59 -20.60 -0.15
CA ARG A 603 -15.90 -21.85 0.21
C ARG A 603 -14.78 -22.16 -0.77
N LEU A 604 -13.85 -23.03 -0.36
CA LEU A 604 -12.90 -23.63 -1.31
C LEU A 604 -13.62 -24.67 -2.18
N PRO A 605 -13.16 -24.92 -3.44
CA PRO A 605 -13.67 -25.97 -4.30
C PRO A 605 -13.14 -27.36 -3.86
N SER A 606 -13.32 -27.68 -2.58
CA SER A 606 -12.93 -28.92 -1.94
C SER A 606 -14.11 -29.51 -1.17
N ALA A 607 -14.34 -30.80 -1.28
CA ALA A 607 -15.45 -31.53 -0.62
C ALA A 607 -15.43 -31.34 0.92
N ARG A 608 -14.27 -31.15 1.51
CA ARG A 608 -14.09 -30.91 2.95
C ARG A 608 -14.33 -29.48 3.42
N SER A 609 -14.51 -28.53 2.52
CA SER A 609 -14.76 -27.14 2.86
C SER A 609 -16.25 -26.90 3.09
N SER A 610 -16.60 -26.12 4.10
CA SER A 610 -17.96 -25.62 4.36
C SER A 610 -18.13 -24.19 3.86
N TRP A 611 -19.39 -23.75 3.67
CA TRP A 611 -19.74 -22.38 3.40
C TRP A 611 -19.45 -21.51 4.63
N GLN A 612 -18.79 -20.37 4.39
CA GLN A 612 -18.46 -19.36 5.40
C GLN A 612 -19.08 -18.02 4.98
N PRO A 613 -19.68 -17.25 5.90
CA PRO A 613 -20.24 -15.96 5.57
C PRO A 613 -19.14 -14.95 5.23
N LEU A 614 -19.40 -14.14 4.19
CA LEU A 614 -18.56 -12.99 3.80
C LEU A 614 -19.21 -11.68 4.22
N GLY A 615 -20.54 -11.65 4.37
CA GLY A 615 -21.35 -10.50 4.75
C GLY A 615 -22.55 -10.28 3.82
N PRO A 616 -23.32 -9.20 4.00
CA PRO A 616 -24.59 -9.01 3.30
C PRO A 616 -24.45 -8.95 1.78
N ALA A 617 -25.42 -9.53 1.07
CA ALA A 617 -25.55 -9.45 -0.39
C ALA A 617 -26.23 -8.16 -0.85
N SER A 618 -26.81 -7.39 0.07
CA SER A 618 -27.51 -6.13 -0.17
C SER A 618 -28.65 -6.24 -1.19
N GLY A 619 -29.47 -7.27 -1.06
CA GLY A 619 -30.59 -7.57 -1.92
C GLY A 619 -30.24 -8.13 -3.28
N ALA A 620 -29.00 -8.49 -3.54
CA ALA A 620 -28.57 -9.01 -4.83
C ALA A 620 -29.18 -10.39 -5.11
N THR A 621 -29.59 -10.62 -6.36
CA THR A 621 -30.14 -11.89 -6.85
C THR A 621 -29.25 -12.57 -7.88
N LEU A 622 -28.36 -11.82 -8.54
CA LEU A 622 -27.38 -12.34 -9.48
C LEU A 622 -25.96 -12.04 -9.02
N LEU A 623 -25.03 -12.95 -9.31
CA LEU A 623 -23.65 -12.85 -8.92
C LEU A 623 -22.72 -13.26 -10.05
N ALA A 624 -21.69 -12.47 -10.29
CA ALA A 624 -20.60 -12.79 -11.23
C ALA A 624 -19.24 -12.56 -10.57
N GLY A 625 -18.27 -13.38 -10.93
CA GLY A 625 -16.87 -13.23 -10.52
C GLY A 625 -16.05 -12.49 -11.57
N GLN A 626 -15.20 -11.55 -11.15
CA GLN A 626 -14.35 -10.77 -12.02
C GLN A 626 -13.06 -10.33 -11.33
N ALA A 627 -11.90 -10.73 -11.83
CA ALA A 627 -10.58 -10.20 -11.48
C ALA A 627 -10.42 -9.76 -9.99
N GLY A 628 -10.69 -10.67 -9.04
CA GLY A 628 -10.59 -10.37 -7.60
C GLY A 628 -11.78 -9.64 -6.99
N ARG A 629 -12.91 -9.57 -7.70
CA ARG A 629 -14.15 -8.92 -7.25
C ARG A 629 -15.37 -9.80 -7.50
N LEU A 630 -16.41 -9.55 -6.71
CA LEU A 630 -17.77 -9.95 -7.03
C LEU A 630 -18.49 -8.78 -7.70
N ILE A 631 -19.30 -9.09 -8.70
CA ILE A 631 -20.27 -8.17 -9.30
C ILE A 631 -21.65 -8.77 -9.04
N ALA A 632 -22.54 -7.97 -8.51
CA ALA A 632 -23.88 -8.38 -8.14
C ALA A 632 -24.91 -7.46 -8.77
N LEU A 633 -26.10 -7.99 -9.07
CA LEU A 633 -27.26 -7.23 -9.52
C LEU A 633 -28.39 -7.45 -8.53
N ALA A 634 -28.95 -6.37 -8.02
CA ALA A 634 -30.14 -6.37 -7.19
C ALA A 634 -31.41 -6.03 -8.03
N PRO A 635 -32.62 -6.28 -7.50
CA PRO A 635 -33.88 -6.01 -8.21
C PRO A 635 -34.11 -4.55 -8.61
N ASP A 636 -33.38 -3.61 -7.99
CA ASP A 636 -33.36 -2.20 -8.40
C ASP A 636 -32.67 -1.92 -9.74
N GLY A 637 -32.14 -2.96 -10.37
CA GLY A 637 -31.41 -2.89 -11.64
C GLY A 637 -30.02 -2.28 -11.57
N VAL A 638 -29.49 -2.08 -10.37
CA VAL A 638 -28.15 -1.51 -10.14
C VAL A 638 -27.11 -2.61 -9.98
N LEU A 639 -26.12 -2.59 -10.85
CA LEU A 639 -24.90 -3.39 -10.69
C LEU A 639 -24.07 -2.80 -9.54
N ARG A 640 -23.57 -3.69 -8.69
CA ARG A 640 -22.67 -3.36 -7.59
C ARG A 640 -21.44 -4.26 -7.66
N THR A 641 -20.30 -3.75 -7.21
CA THR A 641 -19.07 -4.52 -7.10
C THR A 641 -18.54 -4.51 -5.66
N ARG A 642 -17.92 -5.62 -5.29
CA ARG A 642 -17.24 -5.79 -4.00
C ARG A 642 -15.93 -6.54 -4.22
N GLY A 643 -14.84 -6.07 -3.62
CA GLY A 643 -13.57 -6.79 -3.61
C GLY A 643 -13.65 -8.08 -2.79
N VAL A 644 -12.85 -9.07 -3.15
CA VAL A 644 -12.64 -10.30 -2.35
C VAL A 644 -11.15 -10.49 -2.15
N THR A 645 -10.74 -10.82 -0.93
CA THR A 645 -9.34 -11.05 -0.59
C THR A 645 -8.83 -12.28 -1.37
N PRO A 646 -7.64 -12.23 -1.99
CA PRO A 646 -7.04 -13.41 -2.60
C PRO A 646 -6.93 -14.54 -1.57
N ALA A 647 -7.19 -15.79 -1.98
CA ALA A 647 -6.90 -16.95 -1.15
C ALA A 647 -5.40 -16.96 -0.83
N ALA A 648 -5.04 -17.19 0.43
CA ALA A 648 -3.65 -17.48 0.77
C ALA A 648 -3.17 -18.65 -0.12
N PRO A 649 -1.95 -18.59 -0.69
CA PRO A 649 -1.45 -19.67 -1.52
C PRO A 649 -1.50 -20.96 -0.73
N THR A 650 -2.22 -21.95 -1.24
CA THR A 650 -2.19 -23.33 -0.71
C THR A 650 -0.75 -23.79 -0.77
N ALA A 651 -0.16 -24.09 0.40
CA ALA A 651 1.16 -24.71 0.46
C ALA A 651 1.13 -25.95 -0.44
N ALA A 652 1.91 -25.93 -1.50
CA ALA A 652 2.10 -27.09 -2.36
C ALA A 652 2.56 -28.25 -1.45
N HIS A 653 1.78 -29.31 -1.38
CA HIS A 653 2.22 -30.54 -0.76
C HIS A 653 3.45 -31.06 -1.49
N THR A 654 4.62 -30.71 -1.01
CA THR A 654 5.86 -31.41 -1.31
C THR A 654 5.71 -32.81 -0.72
N GLN A 655 5.40 -33.76 -1.57
CA GLN A 655 5.57 -35.18 -1.19
C GLN A 655 7.02 -35.40 -0.81
N PRO A 656 7.33 -36.03 0.32
CA PRO A 656 8.70 -36.42 0.62
C PRO A 656 9.14 -37.47 -0.39
N ASN A 657 10.20 -37.17 -1.13
CA ASN A 657 10.91 -38.13 -1.96
C ASN A 657 11.29 -39.35 -1.12
N ARG A 658 10.66 -40.50 -1.37
CA ARG A 658 11.14 -41.79 -0.87
C ARG A 658 12.41 -42.15 -1.61
N THR A 659 13.53 -41.92 -1.00
CA THR A 659 14.82 -42.52 -1.39
C THR A 659 14.73 -44.03 -1.19
N HIS A 660 14.67 -44.75 -2.30
CA HIS A 660 14.94 -46.20 -2.29
C HIS A 660 16.42 -46.40 -2.05
N HIS A 661 16.78 -46.88 -0.86
CA HIS A 661 18.04 -47.58 -0.64
C HIS A 661 17.99 -48.93 -1.34
N LEU A 662 18.70 -49.08 -2.44
CA LEU A 662 19.16 -50.35 -2.93
C LEU A 662 20.31 -50.81 -2.01
N ARG A 663 20.15 -51.92 -1.31
CA ARG A 663 21.23 -52.69 -0.71
C ARG A 663 21.61 -53.77 -1.70
N ASP A 664 22.91 -53.79 -2.02
CA ASP A 664 23.57 -54.88 -2.75
C ASP A 664 23.51 -56.19 -1.99
N ALA A 665 23.28 -57.28 -2.72
CA ALA A 665 23.83 -58.60 -2.47
C ALA A 665 24.41 -59.14 -3.76
#